data_db71a5112f1759ded22e448b55c240ef
#
_entry.id   db71a5112f1759ded22e448b55c240ef
#
_cell.length_a   1.000
_cell.length_b   1.000
_cell.length_c   1.000
_cell.angle_alpha   90.00
_cell.angle_beta   90.00
_cell.angle_gamma   90.00
#
_symmetry.space_group_name_H-M   'P 1'
#
loop_
_entity.id
_entity.type
_entity.pdbx_description
1 polymer ?
#
loop_
_entity_poly.entity_id
_entity_poly.type
_entity_poly.pdbx_seq_one_letter_code
_entity_poly.pdbx_strand_id
1 'polypeptide(L)'
;PQRVVEVTNITDDMVKDAPKIEEILPKVIEFVGDSVLVAHNADFDIGFLKYNCTLLGLKLGNTYLDTLRLAKDLFPEYKKYKLGIIAENLGIKVDVAHRALDDVDTTVKVLNVMFDMLREKGVKTLDDIDEKLSGKADYKSLPTYHAIILAKDYVGLRNLYKLISVSHLHYFYKKPRILKSLYKKYSEGLILGSACEQGEIYRAIIAGKTDEEIEEIAADYDYLEIQPLGNNMFMVRNETVKSVEDLKDINRKIVALGEKLQKPVVATCDVHFMDPQDEIYRRILMAGQGYDDADDQAPLYLRTTEEMLKEFDYLGEEKAYEVVVTNTNKISDMCEKISPISPEKCPPHIDGCEETIKNIAYSKAHELYGDPLPEIVQARLDKELHSIITNGFSVMYIIAQKLVWKSNEDGYIVGSRGSVGSSFVANMTGITEVNSLPPHYRCPKCKYSDFTDYGVKNGFDLPDKTCPNCGEKLAKDGMDIPFETFLGFDGDKEPDIDLNFSGEYQAKAHRYTEVIFGKGTTFKAGTVGTVADKTAYGYVKKYYEEKGIPISNAEVVRLSQGCTGIKRTTGQHPGGIIVVPKGREIYEFTPVQHPADDPNSDIITTHFDYHSIDQNLLKLDILGHDDPTMIRMLFDLTGIDPTKVPLDDKDTMSIFSSTKILGVTPEQIHSEVGTFGIPEFGTKFVRGMLVDTKPTTFNELISISGLSHGTDVWLNNGQELVNQGIVTLSEAIGCRDDIMLYLIKKGLPPKPAFKIMEFVRKGKASKDPEKWKEHEAMMREYNIPEWYIGSCQKIKYMFPKAHAAAYVTNAFRIAWFKVHKPAAYYTAFYTIRADEFDSDIMCYGVEKVKNKMKEIDLQGNSASTKDKNMYAILELVLEMYERGITFLPIDLYKSHATKFIMESD
;
A
#
# COMPACT_ATOMS: atom_id res chain seq x y z
N PRO A 1 -24.79 -36.96 -23.14
CA PRO A 1 -23.72 -36.10 -23.63
C PRO A 1 -22.42 -36.90 -23.81
N GLN A 2 -21.70 -36.67 -24.89
CA GLN A 2 -20.49 -37.44 -25.26
C GLN A 2 -19.45 -37.49 -24.13
N ARG A 3 -19.29 -36.40 -23.38
CA ARG A 3 -18.42 -36.32 -22.21
C ARG A 3 -18.78 -37.28 -21.05
N VAL A 4 -20.08 -37.57 -20.87
CA VAL A 4 -20.55 -38.55 -19.88
C VAL A 4 -20.16 -39.96 -20.32
N VAL A 5 -20.36 -40.28 -21.63
CA VAL A 5 -19.95 -41.58 -22.18
C VAL A 5 -18.44 -41.78 -22.05
N GLU A 6 -17.64 -40.78 -22.33
CA GLU A 6 -16.16 -40.82 -22.18
C GLU A 6 -15.69 -41.10 -20.75
N VAL A 7 -16.43 -40.62 -19.72
CA VAL A 7 -16.08 -40.79 -18.31
C VAL A 7 -16.63 -42.10 -17.74
N THR A 8 -17.87 -42.46 -18.05
CA THR A 8 -18.58 -43.59 -17.42
C THR A 8 -18.59 -44.88 -18.28
N ASN A 9 -18.22 -44.78 -19.55
CA ASN A 9 -18.40 -45.83 -20.53
C ASN A 9 -19.84 -46.36 -20.66
N ILE A 10 -20.86 -45.57 -20.27
CA ILE A 10 -22.27 -45.88 -20.36
C ILE A 10 -22.80 -45.19 -21.64
N THR A 11 -23.22 -45.98 -22.61
CA THR A 11 -23.79 -45.50 -23.89
C THR A 11 -25.30 -45.41 -23.79
N ASP A 12 -25.92 -44.62 -24.70
CA ASP A 12 -27.39 -44.50 -24.79
C ASP A 12 -28.04 -45.86 -25.06
N ASP A 13 -27.42 -46.75 -25.82
CA ASP A 13 -27.92 -48.09 -26.10
C ASP A 13 -27.94 -48.99 -24.82
N MET A 14 -27.02 -48.77 -23.88
CA MET A 14 -26.97 -49.52 -22.66
C MET A 14 -28.07 -49.13 -21.64
N VAL A 15 -28.63 -47.93 -21.76
CA VAL A 15 -29.68 -47.42 -20.86
C VAL A 15 -31.07 -47.34 -21.52
N LYS A 16 -31.16 -47.69 -22.80
CA LYS A 16 -32.36 -47.54 -23.60
C LYS A 16 -33.58 -48.23 -23.00
N ASP A 17 -33.41 -49.43 -22.45
CA ASP A 17 -34.46 -50.25 -21.84
C ASP A 17 -34.37 -50.26 -20.27
N ALA A 18 -33.52 -49.41 -19.71
CA ALA A 18 -33.39 -49.31 -18.26
C ALA A 18 -34.61 -48.62 -17.64
N PRO A 19 -35.06 -49.06 -16.46
CA PRO A 19 -36.16 -48.42 -15.74
C PRO A 19 -35.80 -46.98 -15.36
N LYS A 20 -36.82 -46.11 -15.33
CA LYS A 20 -36.61 -44.70 -14.95
C LYS A 20 -36.44 -44.52 -13.45
N ILE A 21 -35.93 -43.38 -13.08
CA ILE A 21 -35.64 -43.05 -11.65
C ILE A 21 -36.93 -43.11 -10.83
N GLU A 22 -38.07 -42.73 -11.39
CA GLU A 22 -39.38 -42.78 -10.73
C GLU A 22 -39.81 -44.22 -10.35
N GLU A 23 -39.34 -45.21 -11.11
CA GLU A 23 -39.68 -46.62 -10.87
C GLU A 23 -38.73 -47.31 -9.89
N ILE A 24 -37.47 -46.83 -9.89
CA ILE A 24 -36.39 -47.43 -9.13
C ILE A 24 -36.27 -46.83 -7.73
N LEU A 25 -36.38 -45.50 -7.60
CA LEU A 25 -36.06 -44.81 -6.36
C LEU A 25 -36.91 -45.27 -5.18
N PRO A 26 -38.24 -45.55 -5.28
CA PRO A 26 -39.02 -46.13 -4.20
C PRO A 26 -38.46 -47.46 -3.71
N LYS A 27 -38.00 -48.30 -4.61
CA LYS A 27 -37.39 -49.61 -4.27
C LYS A 27 -36.02 -49.43 -3.58
N VAL A 28 -35.24 -48.42 -4.00
CA VAL A 28 -33.97 -48.10 -3.33
C VAL A 28 -34.25 -47.64 -1.90
N ILE A 29 -35.25 -46.77 -1.69
CA ILE A 29 -35.61 -46.31 -0.34
C ILE A 29 -36.07 -47.48 0.56
N GLU A 30 -36.89 -48.38 0.01
CA GLU A 30 -37.29 -49.59 0.73
C GLU A 30 -36.10 -50.52 1.06
N PHE A 31 -35.16 -50.67 0.10
CA PHE A 31 -33.97 -51.49 0.28
C PHE A 31 -33.00 -50.94 1.34
N VAL A 32 -32.76 -49.63 1.35
CA VAL A 32 -31.81 -49.02 2.31
C VAL A 32 -32.38 -48.93 3.73
N GLY A 33 -33.73 -48.86 3.85
CA GLY A 33 -34.38 -48.75 5.16
C GLY A 33 -33.74 -47.69 6.05
N ASP A 34 -33.37 -48.06 7.27
CA ASP A 34 -32.69 -47.21 8.27
C ASP A 34 -31.15 -47.36 8.25
N SER A 35 -30.59 -48.00 7.22
CA SER A 35 -29.14 -48.26 7.15
C SER A 35 -28.33 -46.96 6.97
N VAL A 36 -27.10 -46.94 7.48
CA VAL A 36 -26.13 -45.88 7.20
C VAL A 36 -25.65 -46.01 5.77
N LEU A 37 -25.78 -44.95 4.99
CA LEU A 37 -25.28 -44.91 3.61
C LEU A 37 -23.81 -44.57 3.58
N VAL A 38 -23.05 -45.21 2.70
CA VAL A 38 -21.62 -44.93 2.54
C VAL A 38 -21.30 -44.64 1.09
N ALA A 39 -20.54 -43.55 0.86
CA ALA A 39 -20.03 -43.22 -0.46
C ALA A 39 -18.68 -42.51 -0.37
N HIS A 40 -17.96 -42.42 -1.50
CA HIS A 40 -16.71 -41.65 -1.60
C HIS A 40 -17.01 -40.31 -2.26
N ASN A 41 -16.91 -39.21 -1.54
CA ASN A 41 -17.47 -37.89 -1.87
C ASN A 41 -19.00 -37.91 -1.82
N ALA A 42 -19.50 -38.39 -0.68
CA ALA A 42 -20.89 -38.73 -0.45
C ALA A 42 -21.89 -37.60 -0.75
N ASP A 43 -21.49 -36.34 -0.57
CA ASP A 43 -22.36 -35.19 -0.88
C ASP A 43 -22.86 -35.19 -2.32
N PHE A 44 -22.08 -35.75 -3.26
CA PHE A 44 -22.53 -35.89 -4.65
C PHE A 44 -23.64 -36.95 -4.83
N ASP A 45 -23.43 -38.18 -4.34
CA ASP A 45 -24.35 -39.27 -4.51
C ASP A 45 -25.64 -39.05 -3.69
N ILE A 46 -25.48 -38.67 -2.43
CA ILE A 46 -26.59 -38.42 -1.49
C ILE A 46 -27.41 -37.19 -1.96
N GLY A 47 -26.72 -36.11 -2.45
CA GLY A 47 -27.39 -34.94 -3.03
C GLY A 47 -28.26 -35.30 -4.23
N PHE A 48 -27.78 -36.18 -5.11
CA PHE A 48 -28.55 -36.66 -6.26
C PHE A 48 -29.78 -37.49 -5.84
N LEU A 49 -29.62 -38.38 -4.86
CA LEU A 49 -30.71 -39.16 -4.33
C LEU A 49 -31.75 -38.30 -3.60
N LYS A 50 -31.35 -37.40 -2.73
CA LYS A 50 -32.21 -36.45 -2.02
C LYS A 50 -33.00 -35.55 -2.99
N TYR A 51 -32.35 -35.02 -4.02
CA TYR A 51 -33.01 -34.21 -5.04
C TYR A 51 -34.15 -34.99 -5.73
N ASN A 52 -33.91 -36.24 -6.18
CA ASN A 52 -34.93 -37.06 -6.86
C ASN A 52 -36.01 -37.53 -5.87
N CYS A 53 -35.67 -37.81 -4.61
CA CYS A 53 -36.67 -38.10 -3.57
C CYS A 53 -37.64 -36.92 -3.40
N THR A 54 -37.10 -35.70 -3.33
CA THR A 54 -37.93 -34.50 -3.22
C THR A 54 -38.90 -34.34 -4.40
N LEU A 55 -38.44 -34.60 -5.63
CA LEU A 55 -39.27 -34.55 -6.83
C LEU A 55 -40.44 -35.57 -6.81
N LEU A 56 -40.21 -36.70 -6.17
CA LEU A 56 -41.18 -37.79 -6.07
C LEU A 56 -41.97 -37.79 -4.75
N GLY A 57 -41.78 -36.78 -3.88
CA GLY A 57 -42.44 -36.75 -2.56
C GLY A 57 -42.01 -37.84 -1.59
N LEU A 58 -40.80 -38.42 -1.81
CA LEU A 58 -40.17 -39.41 -0.96
C LEU A 58 -39.23 -38.75 0.04
N LYS A 59 -38.99 -39.40 1.19
CA LYS A 59 -37.99 -38.92 2.17
C LYS A 59 -36.80 -39.88 2.22
N LEU A 60 -35.58 -39.31 2.20
CA LEU A 60 -34.30 -39.99 2.45
C LEU A 60 -33.66 -39.35 3.69
N GLY A 61 -33.92 -39.88 4.86
CA GLY A 61 -33.45 -39.38 6.16
C GLY A 61 -32.24 -40.12 6.73
N ASN A 62 -31.64 -41.02 5.93
CA ASN A 62 -30.53 -41.85 6.39
C ASN A 62 -29.29 -41.06 6.74
N THR A 63 -28.69 -41.41 7.87
CA THR A 63 -27.30 -40.99 8.17
C THR A 63 -26.33 -41.51 7.10
N TYR A 64 -25.30 -40.74 6.72
CA TYR A 64 -24.31 -41.19 5.77
C TYR A 64 -22.88 -40.90 6.23
N LEU A 65 -21.97 -41.76 5.77
CA LEU A 65 -20.55 -41.70 6.04
C LEU A 65 -19.79 -41.44 4.74
N ASP A 66 -18.96 -40.39 4.73
CA ASP A 66 -18.13 -40.04 3.56
C ASP A 66 -16.69 -40.54 3.74
N THR A 67 -16.32 -41.55 2.93
CA THR A 67 -14.98 -42.14 2.98
C THR A 67 -13.90 -41.16 2.50
N LEU A 68 -14.22 -40.12 1.70
CA LEU A 68 -13.27 -39.06 1.34
C LEU A 68 -12.90 -38.19 2.55
N ARG A 69 -13.89 -37.81 3.36
CA ARG A 69 -13.66 -37.05 4.60
C ARG A 69 -12.87 -37.87 5.59
N LEU A 70 -13.29 -39.12 5.80
CA LEU A 70 -12.61 -40.04 6.69
C LEU A 70 -11.15 -40.31 6.27
N ALA A 71 -10.87 -40.39 4.94
CA ALA A 71 -9.51 -40.57 4.43
C ALA A 71 -8.61 -39.39 4.76
N LYS A 72 -9.12 -38.18 4.70
CA LYS A 72 -8.35 -36.98 5.04
C LYS A 72 -7.91 -36.93 6.51
N ASP A 73 -8.75 -37.47 7.39
CA ASP A 73 -8.47 -37.53 8.84
C ASP A 73 -7.53 -38.70 9.19
N LEU A 74 -7.65 -39.83 8.48
CA LEU A 74 -6.87 -41.03 8.77
C LEU A 74 -5.49 -41.01 8.06
N PHE A 75 -5.39 -40.35 6.90
CA PHE A 75 -4.19 -40.31 6.05
C PHE A 75 -3.77 -38.88 5.71
N PRO A 76 -3.48 -38.01 6.68
CA PRO A 76 -3.16 -36.62 6.45
C PRO A 76 -1.91 -36.41 5.57
N GLU A 77 -1.06 -37.42 5.42
CA GLU A 77 0.15 -37.41 4.59
C GLU A 77 -0.13 -37.55 3.08
N TYR A 78 -1.33 -38.01 2.69
CA TYR A 78 -1.68 -38.19 1.28
C TYR A 78 -1.90 -36.84 0.58
N LYS A 79 -1.30 -36.70 -0.62
CA LYS A 79 -1.45 -35.49 -1.44
C LYS A 79 -2.73 -35.47 -2.28
N LYS A 80 -3.33 -36.63 -2.53
CA LYS A 80 -4.54 -36.80 -3.36
C LYS A 80 -5.42 -37.88 -2.75
N TYR A 81 -6.74 -37.60 -2.75
CA TYR A 81 -7.74 -38.43 -2.09
C TYR A 81 -8.79 -39.00 -3.09
N LYS A 82 -8.43 -39.21 -4.35
CA LYS A 82 -9.30 -39.96 -5.27
C LYS A 82 -9.36 -41.43 -4.83
N LEU A 83 -10.52 -42.06 -4.94
CA LEU A 83 -10.76 -43.44 -4.47
C LEU A 83 -9.69 -44.42 -4.95
N GLY A 84 -9.38 -44.43 -6.27
CA GLY A 84 -8.34 -45.28 -6.83
C GLY A 84 -6.96 -45.05 -6.25
N ILE A 85 -6.57 -43.77 -5.93
CA ILE A 85 -5.28 -43.46 -5.33
C ILE A 85 -5.21 -43.91 -3.87
N ILE A 86 -6.30 -43.77 -3.11
CA ILE A 86 -6.39 -44.28 -1.74
C ILE A 86 -6.24 -45.81 -1.76
N ALA A 87 -6.98 -46.48 -2.65
CA ALA A 87 -6.91 -47.93 -2.82
C ALA A 87 -5.51 -48.39 -3.17
N GLU A 88 -4.84 -47.76 -4.10
CA GLU A 88 -3.46 -48.05 -4.50
C GLU A 88 -2.48 -47.91 -3.31
N ASN A 89 -2.59 -46.79 -2.56
CA ASN A 89 -1.75 -46.55 -1.38
C ASN A 89 -1.98 -47.56 -0.26
N LEU A 90 -3.19 -48.14 -0.17
CA LEU A 90 -3.54 -49.18 0.77
C LEU A 90 -3.27 -50.59 0.24
N GLY A 91 -2.67 -50.75 -0.95
CA GLY A 91 -2.36 -52.05 -1.59
C GLY A 91 -3.61 -52.80 -2.10
N ILE A 92 -4.74 -52.08 -2.29
CA ILE A 92 -5.98 -52.70 -2.76
C ILE A 92 -5.98 -52.67 -4.31
N LYS A 93 -6.14 -53.85 -4.93
CA LYS A 93 -6.27 -53.94 -6.39
C LYS A 93 -7.63 -53.39 -6.84
N VAL A 94 -7.59 -52.49 -7.79
CA VAL A 94 -8.77 -51.92 -8.49
C VAL A 94 -8.82 -52.53 -9.89
N ASP A 95 -9.88 -53.28 -10.21
CA ASP A 95 -9.97 -54.02 -11.47
C ASP A 95 -10.41 -53.11 -12.64
N VAL A 96 -11.39 -52.22 -12.43
CA VAL A 96 -11.84 -51.24 -13.43
C VAL A 96 -12.34 -49.97 -12.71
N ALA A 97 -11.82 -48.80 -13.04
CA ALA A 97 -12.31 -47.52 -12.46
C ALA A 97 -13.50 -47.00 -13.26
N HIS A 98 -14.41 -46.23 -12.58
CA HIS A 98 -15.59 -45.55 -13.17
C HIS A 98 -16.78 -46.41 -13.61
N ARG A 99 -16.90 -47.61 -13.05
CA ARG A 99 -18.16 -48.39 -13.04
C ARG A 99 -18.72 -48.46 -11.63
N ALA A 100 -20.00 -48.12 -11.45
CA ALA A 100 -20.60 -47.99 -10.14
C ALA A 100 -20.41 -49.20 -9.20
N LEU A 101 -20.51 -50.42 -9.70
CA LEU A 101 -20.27 -51.64 -8.88
C LEU A 101 -18.80 -51.80 -8.49
N ASP A 102 -17.87 -51.50 -9.39
CA ASP A 102 -16.43 -51.62 -9.11
C ASP A 102 -15.98 -50.54 -8.13
N ASP A 103 -16.54 -49.34 -8.26
CA ASP A 103 -16.31 -48.23 -7.32
C ASP A 103 -16.91 -48.51 -5.94
N VAL A 104 -18.06 -49.13 -5.86
CA VAL A 104 -18.68 -49.61 -4.61
C VAL A 104 -17.83 -50.69 -3.94
N ASP A 105 -17.37 -51.71 -4.68
CA ASP A 105 -16.49 -52.76 -4.15
C ASP A 105 -15.17 -52.19 -3.63
N THR A 106 -14.56 -51.25 -4.37
CA THR A 106 -13.38 -50.54 -3.95
C THR A 106 -13.63 -49.70 -2.70
N THR A 107 -14.75 -48.98 -2.63
CA THR A 107 -15.16 -48.20 -1.44
C THR A 107 -15.32 -49.08 -0.23
N VAL A 108 -15.95 -50.25 -0.36
CA VAL A 108 -16.11 -51.24 0.76
C VAL A 108 -14.76 -51.74 1.23
N LYS A 109 -13.85 -52.12 0.35
CA LYS A 109 -12.49 -52.58 0.70
C LYS A 109 -11.71 -51.50 1.44
N VAL A 110 -11.75 -50.24 0.93
CA VAL A 110 -11.10 -49.09 1.58
C VAL A 110 -11.74 -48.82 2.96
N LEU A 111 -13.06 -48.83 3.05
CA LEU A 111 -13.78 -48.61 4.31
C LEU A 111 -13.42 -49.67 5.36
N ASN A 112 -13.28 -50.95 5.01
CA ASN A 112 -12.88 -52.01 5.93
C ASN A 112 -11.51 -51.75 6.56
N VAL A 113 -10.52 -51.30 5.75
CA VAL A 113 -9.21 -50.85 6.26
C VAL A 113 -9.36 -49.67 7.21
N MET A 114 -10.19 -48.69 6.81
CA MET A 114 -10.44 -47.51 7.66
C MET A 114 -11.11 -47.91 8.99
N PHE A 115 -12.03 -48.85 8.98
CA PHE A 115 -12.66 -49.35 10.21
C PHE A 115 -11.66 -50.02 11.14
N ASP A 116 -10.69 -50.77 10.62
CA ASP A 116 -9.66 -51.36 11.47
C ASP A 116 -8.80 -50.27 12.12
N MET A 117 -8.40 -49.26 11.38
CA MET A 117 -7.68 -48.07 11.90
C MET A 117 -8.51 -47.29 12.92
N LEU A 118 -9.81 -47.14 12.70
CA LEU A 118 -10.70 -46.46 13.63
C LEU A 118 -10.84 -47.24 14.96
N ARG A 119 -10.91 -48.58 14.87
CA ARG A 119 -10.93 -49.44 16.07
C ARG A 119 -9.65 -49.34 16.88
N GLU A 120 -8.49 -49.27 16.22
CA GLU A 120 -7.18 -49.02 16.87
C GLU A 120 -7.14 -47.65 17.59
N LYS A 121 -7.83 -46.63 17.04
CA LYS A 121 -7.99 -45.31 17.67
C LYS A 121 -9.10 -45.26 18.75
N GLY A 122 -9.74 -46.40 19.05
CA GLY A 122 -10.78 -46.53 20.08
C GLY A 122 -12.14 -45.95 19.65
N VAL A 123 -12.38 -45.71 18.36
CA VAL A 123 -13.68 -45.33 17.79
C VAL A 123 -14.57 -46.56 17.72
N LYS A 124 -15.75 -46.49 18.31
CA LYS A 124 -16.72 -47.61 18.37
C LYS A 124 -18.06 -47.30 17.71
N THR A 125 -18.44 -46.04 17.67
CA THR A 125 -19.70 -45.56 17.13
C THR A 125 -19.44 -44.44 16.10
N LEU A 126 -20.47 -44.03 15.33
CA LEU A 126 -20.38 -42.87 14.43
C LEU A 126 -20.16 -41.58 15.21
N ASP A 127 -20.77 -41.45 16.41
CA ASP A 127 -20.57 -40.25 17.25
C ASP A 127 -19.12 -40.14 17.73
N ASP A 128 -18.45 -41.25 17.98
CA ASP A 128 -17.03 -41.26 18.33
C ASP A 128 -16.13 -40.70 17.20
N ILE A 129 -16.56 -40.84 15.94
CA ILE A 129 -15.82 -40.30 14.78
C ILE A 129 -15.68 -38.79 14.90
N ASP A 130 -16.80 -38.10 15.13
CA ASP A 130 -16.81 -36.65 15.28
C ASP A 130 -16.04 -36.19 16.53
N GLU A 131 -16.20 -36.87 17.65
CA GLU A 131 -15.53 -36.55 18.90
C GLU A 131 -13.99 -36.76 18.85
N LYS A 132 -13.52 -37.84 18.23
CA LYS A 132 -12.12 -38.28 18.30
C LYS A 132 -11.28 -37.88 17.07
N LEU A 133 -11.91 -37.68 15.91
CA LEU A 133 -11.21 -37.29 14.66
C LEU A 133 -11.39 -35.84 14.27
N SER A 134 -12.51 -35.19 14.61
CA SER A 134 -12.85 -33.84 14.18
C SER A 134 -11.97 -32.71 14.77
N GLY A 135 -11.01 -33.04 15.65
CA GLY A 135 -10.14 -32.06 16.29
C GLY A 135 -9.20 -31.30 15.37
N LYS A 136 -9.19 -31.58 14.05
CA LYS A 136 -8.34 -30.93 13.04
C LYS A 136 -9.04 -30.79 11.68
N ALA A 137 -10.31 -30.34 11.67
CA ALA A 137 -10.96 -30.04 10.42
C ALA A 137 -10.12 -28.99 9.64
N ASP A 138 -9.59 -29.38 8.47
CA ASP A 138 -8.90 -28.44 7.60
C ASP A 138 -9.91 -27.43 7.04
N TYR A 139 -9.90 -26.21 7.58
CA TYR A 139 -10.79 -25.13 7.15
C TYR A 139 -10.73 -24.87 5.64
N LYS A 140 -9.63 -25.28 4.96
CA LYS A 140 -9.47 -25.11 3.52
C LYS A 140 -10.36 -26.04 2.71
N SER A 141 -10.73 -27.19 3.28
CA SER A 141 -11.61 -28.18 2.65
C SER A 141 -13.09 -27.99 2.95
N LEU A 142 -13.44 -27.17 3.95
CA LEU A 142 -14.83 -26.94 4.34
C LEU A 142 -15.58 -26.08 3.30
N PRO A 143 -16.87 -26.33 3.08
CA PRO A 143 -17.71 -25.45 2.26
C PRO A 143 -17.76 -24.04 2.86
N THR A 144 -17.91 -23.03 2.02
CA THR A 144 -18.04 -21.64 2.44
C THR A 144 -19.30 -21.03 1.84
N TYR A 145 -19.95 -20.19 2.62
CA TYR A 145 -21.18 -19.52 2.27
C TYR A 145 -21.03 -18.02 2.46
N HIS A 146 -21.77 -17.22 1.70
CA HIS A 146 -21.89 -15.81 1.99
C HIS A 146 -22.74 -15.58 3.24
N ALA A 147 -22.40 -14.56 3.99
CA ALA A 147 -23.17 -14.08 5.14
C ALA A 147 -23.06 -12.55 5.21
N ILE A 148 -24.10 -11.90 5.72
CA ILE A 148 -24.09 -10.47 6.02
C ILE A 148 -23.90 -10.30 7.51
N ILE A 149 -22.92 -9.50 7.91
CA ILE A 149 -22.68 -9.18 9.32
C ILE A 149 -22.78 -7.65 9.46
N LEU A 150 -23.75 -7.18 10.22
CA LEU A 150 -23.97 -5.77 10.50
C LEU A 150 -23.49 -5.45 11.92
N ALA A 151 -22.76 -4.33 12.07
CA ALA A 151 -22.40 -3.80 13.36
C ALA A 151 -23.57 -3.00 13.93
N LYS A 152 -24.09 -3.39 15.06
CA LYS A 152 -25.23 -2.79 15.75
C LYS A 152 -24.81 -1.56 16.56
N ASP A 153 -23.64 -1.63 17.15
CA ASP A 153 -23.06 -0.63 18.03
C ASP A 153 -21.51 -0.66 17.94
N TYR A 154 -20.82 0.13 18.75
CA TYR A 154 -19.35 0.15 18.75
C TYR A 154 -18.71 -1.15 19.30
N VAL A 155 -19.40 -1.92 20.13
CA VAL A 155 -18.93 -3.24 20.57
C VAL A 155 -18.96 -4.19 19.37
N GLY A 156 -20.07 -4.18 18.65
CA GLY A 156 -20.21 -4.93 17.41
C GLY A 156 -19.20 -4.53 16.34
N LEU A 157 -18.94 -3.23 16.15
CA LEU A 157 -17.94 -2.74 15.19
C LEU A 157 -16.55 -3.30 15.50
N ARG A 158 -16.13 -3.25 16.77
CA ARG A 158 -14.84 -3.81 17.23
C ARG A 158 -14.79 -5.33 17.01
N ASN A 159 -15.87 -6.03 17.30
CA ASN A 159 -15.96 -7.48 17.08
C ASN A 159 -15.94 -7.82 15.59
N LEU A 160 -16.61 -7.03 14.74
CA LEU A 160 -16.54 -7.17 13.28
C LEU A 160 -15.10 -7.01 12.79
N TYR A 161 -14.37 -5.99 13.25
CA TYR A 161 -12.98 -5.78 12.87
C TYR A 161 -12.07 -6.92 13.34
N LYS A 162 -12.32 -7.52 14.50
CA LYS A 162 -11.63 -8.74 14.96
C LYS A 162 -11.91 -9.93 14.05
N LEU A 163 -13.17 -10.16 13.70
CA LEU A 163 -13.56 -11.26 12.80
C LEU A 163 -12.90 -11.13 11.43
N ILE A 164 -12.94 -9.93 10.82
CA ILE A 164 -12.29 -9.67 9.54
C ILE A 164 -10.78 -9.89 9.65
N SER A 165 -10.14 -9.37 10.69
CA SER A 165 -8.70 -9.55 10.89
C SER A 165 -8.30 -11.02 11.02
N VAL A 166 -9.02 -11.79 11.85
CA VAL A 166 -8.73 -13.21 12.04
C VAL A 166 -8.98 -14.00 10.74
N SER A 167 -10.00 -13.65 9.96
CA SER A 167 -10.30 -14.30 8.69
C SER A 167 -9.19 -14.07 7.65
N HIS A 168 -8.58 -12.88 7.65
CA HIS A 168 -7.46 -12.55 6.74
C HIS A 168 -6.12 -13.13 7.23
N LEU A 169 -5.84 -13.09 8.52
CA LEU A 169 -4.54 -13.50 9.05
C LEU A 169 -4.41 -15.03 9.26
N HIS A 170 -5.51 -15.70 9.62
CA HIS A 170 -5.45 -17.10 10.04
C HIS A 170 -6.29 -18.07 9.21
N TYR A 171 -7.34 -17.57 8.56
CA TYR A 171 -8.29 -18.41 7.82
C TYR A 171 -8.47 -17.99 6.36
N PHE A 172 -7.45 -17.37 5.76
CA PHE A 172 -7.45 -17.02 4.35
C PHE A 172 -7.12 -18.23 3.47
N TYR A 173 -8.02 -18.58 2.58
CA TYR A 173 -7.77 -19.53 1.50
C TYR A 173 -8.60 -19.17 0.28
N LYS A 174 -7.96 -18.60 -0.76
CA LYS A 174 -8.59 -17.96 -1.93
C LYS A 174 -9.44 -16.73 -1.60
N LYS A 175 -10.06 -16.70 -0.43
CA LYS A 175 -10.86 -15.62 0.16
C LYS A 175 -10.80 -15.71 1.68
N PRO A 176 -11.08 -14.64 2.41
CA PRO A 176 -11.15 -14.68 3.87
C PRO A 176 -12.34 -15.53 4.32
N ARG A 177 -12.16 -16.34 5.36
CA ARG A 177 -13.17 -17.27 5.89
C ARG A 177 -13.40 -17.02 7.37
N ILE A 178 -14.67 -16.99 7.78
CA ILE A 178 -15.05 -16.86 9.18
C ILE A 178 -15.67 -18.19 9.63
N LEU A 179 -15.07 -18.84 10.62
CA LEU A 179 -15.63 -20.05 11.21
C LEU A 179 -16.89 -19.69 12.01
N LYS A 180 -17.94 -20.51 11.97
CA LYS A 180 -19.17 -20.32 12.79
C LYS A 180 -18.84 -20.24 14.29
N SER A 181 -17.91 -21.05 14.78
CA SER A 181 -17.45 -21.03 16.18
C SER A 181 -16.76 -19.70 16.53
N LEU A 182 -16.01 -19.12 15.60
CA LEU A 182 -15.37 -17.80 15.78
C LEU A 182 -16.42 -16.69 15.79
N TYR A 183 -17.40 -16.75 14.88
CA TYR A 183 -18.52 -15.82 14.90
C TYR A 183 -19.28 -15.86 16.23
N LYS A 184 -19.65 -17.05 16.72
CA LYS A 184 -20.33 -17.21 18.04
C LYS A 184 -19.55 -16.59 19.20
N LYS A 185 -18.21 -16.64 19.15
CA LYS A 185 -17.34 -16.03 20.16
C LYS A 185 -17.39 -14.50 20.15
N TYR A 186 -17.57 -13.89 18.99
CA TYR A 186 -17.53 -12.43 18.81
C TYR A 186 -18.87 -11.84 18.32
N SER A 187 -19.99 -12.53 18.55
CA SER A 187 -21.30 -12.13 18.05
C SER A 187 -21.96 -10.97 18.80
N GLU A 188 -21.43 -10.59 19.97
CA GLU A 188 -21.98 -9.47 20.74
C GLU A 188 -21.94 -8.17 19.92
N GLY A 189 -23.08 -7.46 19.84
CA GLY A 189 -23.23 -6.24 19.06
C GLY A 189 -23.31 -6.45 17.55
N LEU A 190 -23.43 -7.71 17.07
CA LEU A 190 -23.54 -8.05 15.65
C LEU A 190 -24.92 -8.58 15.30
N ILE A 191 -25.33 -8.40 14.05
CA ILE A 191 -26.55 -8.96 13.45
C ILE A 191 -26.10 -9.79 12.25
N LEU A 192 -26.58 -11.04 12.16
CA LEU A 192 -26.23 -12.00 11.11
C LEU A 192 -27.39 -12.19 10.13
N GLY A 193 -27.16 -11.92 8.85
CA GLY A 193 -28.10 -12.13 7.75
C GLY A 193 -27.70 -13.29 6.84
N SER A 194 -28.70 -13.94 6.22
CA SER A 194 -28.51 -15.14 5.42
C SER A 194 -27.88 -14.91 4.03
N ALA A 195 -27.73 -13.65 3.62
CA ALA A 195 -27.14 -13.23 2.34
C ALA A 195 -27.89 -13.75 1.08
N CYS A 196 -27.17 -13.75 -0.05
CA CYS A 196 -27.67 -14.02 -1.41
C CYS A 196 -27.78 -15.51 -1.72
N GLU A 197 -27.85 -15.85 -3.01
CA GLU A 197 -27.87 -17.23 -3.52
C GLU A 197 -26.62 -18.06 -3.16
N GLN A 198 -25.52 -17.42 -2.77
CA GLN A 198 -24.32 -18.07 -2.24
C GLN A 198 -24.40 -18.29 -0.72
N GLY A 199 -25.47 -17.82 -0.07
CA GLY A 199 -25.73 -18.05 1.35
C GLY A 199 -26.12 -19.50 1.65
N GLU A 200 -25.94 -19.88 2.92
CA GLU A 200 -26.11 -21.27 3.35
C GLU A 200 -27.58 -21.75 3.19
N ILE A 201 -28.56 -20.89 3.51
CA ILE A 201 -29.98 -21.21 3.41
C ILE A 201 -30.40 -21.44 1.95
N TYR A 202 -30.06 -20.51 1.09
CA TYR A 202 -30.36 -20.61 -0.34
C TYR A 202 -29.72 -21.86 -0.96
N ARG A 203 -28.48 -22.14 -0.63
CA ARG A 203 -27.77 -23.36 -1.06
C ARG A 203 -28.38 -24.63 -0.51
N ALA A 204 -28.86 -24.62 0.74
CA ALA A 204 -29.55 -25.77 1.34
C ALA A 204 -30.86 -26.09 0.63
N ILE A 205 -31.61 -25.06 0.23
CA ILE A 205 -32.85 -25.23 -0.54
C ILE A 205 -32.58 -25.84 -1.91
N ILE A 206 -31.59 -25.31 -2.65
CA ILE A 206 -31.21 -25.85 -3.98
C ILE A 206 -30.68 -27.29 -3.86
N ALA A 207 -29.95 -27.62 -2.80
CA ALA A 207 -29.43 -28.96 -2.54
C ALA A 207 -30.55 -29.96 -2.15
N GLY A 208 -31.80 -29.51 -2.01
CA GLY A 208 -32.95 -30.37 -1.64
C GLY A 208 -32.88 -30.88 -0.21
N LYS A 209 -32.30 -30.13 0.74
CA LYS A 209 -32.29 -30.46 2.16
C LYS A 209 -33.74 -30.49 2.71
N THR A 210 -33.95 -31.27 3.78
CA THR A 210 -35.27 -31.33 4.43
C THR A 210 -35.61 -29.99 5.10
N ASP A 211 -36.90 -29.78 5.35
CA ASP A 211 -37.35 -28.54 6.00
C ASP A 211 -36.76 -28.42 7.41
N GLU A 212 -36.61 -29.52 8.12
CA GLU A 212 -36.01 -29.59 9.45
C GLU A 212 -34.52 -29.18 9.40
N GLU A 213 -33.74 -29.68 8.41
CA GLU A 213 -32.33 -29.28 8.22
C GLU A 213 -32.21 -27.78 7.89
N ILE A 214 -33.13 -27.25 7.08
CA ILE A 214 -33.14 -25.83 6.70
C ILE A 214 -33.50 -24.94 7.89
N GLU A 215 -34.46 -25.36 8.72
CA GLU A 215 -34.85 -24.68 9.96
C GLU A 215 -33.68 -24.63 10.96
N GLU A 216 -32.94 -25.72 11.12
CA GLU A 216 -31.75 -25.79 11.96
C GLU A 216 -30.66 -24.81 11.50
N ILE A 217 -30.41 -24.76 10.20
CA ILE A 217 -29.48 -23.77 9.59
C ILE A 217 -29.97 -22.36 9.84
N ALA A 218 -31.27 -22.09 9.60
CA ALA A 218 -31.87 -20.77 9.74
C ALA A 218 -31.88 -20.26 11.17
N ALA A 219 -31.83 -21.16 12.16
CA ALA A 219 -31.78 -20.80 13.57
C ALA A 219 -30.54 -19.94 13.92
N ASP A 220 -29.42 -20.12 13.23
CA ASP A 220 -28.19 -19.38 13.46
C ASP A 220 -28.26 -17.91 12.99
N TYR A 221 -29.21 -17.54 12.12
CA TYR A 221 -29.31 -16.21 11.51
C TYR A 221 -30.32 -15.31 12.25
N ASP A 222 -30.05 -14.01 12.37
CA ASP A 222 -30.95 -13.04 12.98
C ASP A 222 -32.07 -12.61 12.03
N TYR A 223 -31.79 -12.55 10.73
CA TYR A 223 -32.72 -12.26 9.66
C TYR A 223 -32.41 -13.04 8.39
N LEU A 224 -33.42 -13.22 7.54
CA LEU A 224 -33.27 -13.88 6.26
C LEU A 224 -33.35 -12.86 5.12
N GLU A 225 -32.80 -13.21 3.96
CA GLU A 225 -32.69 -12.31 2.82
C GLU A 225 -33.21 -12.96 1.54
N ILE A 226 -33.92 -12.16 0.75
CA ILE A 226 -34.32 -12.49 -0.62
C ILE A 226 -33.90 -11.36 -1.55
N GLN A 227 -33.66 -11.68 -2.82
CA GLN A 227 -33.20 -10.74 -3.82
C GLN A 227 -34.09 -10.76 -5.07
N PRO A 228 -34.06 -9.70 -5.93
CA PRO A 228 -34.78 -9.68 -7.21
C PRO A 228 -34.46 -10.91 -8.05
N LEU A 229 -35.43 -11.44 -8.75
CA LEU A 229 -35.29 -12.63 -9.58
C LEU A 229 -34.21 -12.47 -10.66
N GLY A 230 -34.06 -11.23 -11.16
CA GLY A 230 -33.04 -10.88 -12.14
C GLY A 230 -31.61 -11.21 -11.71
N ASN A 231 -31.33 -11.11 -10.40
CA ASN A 231 -30.00 -11.42 -9.84
C ASN A 231 -29.64 -12.91 -10.02
N ASN A 232 -30.65 -13.78 -10.04
CA ASN A 232 -30.50 -15.24 -10.08
C ASN A 232 -30.88 -15.88 -11.43
N MET A 233 -31.15 -15.10 -12.47
CA MET A 233 -31.49 -15.60 -13.81
C MET A 233 -30.44 -16.53 -14.42
N PHE A 234 -29.19 -16.43 -13.99
CA PHE A 234 -28.13 -17.34 -14.42
C PHE A 234 -28.42 -18.79 -14.05
N MET A 235 -29.18 -19.05 -12.98
CA MET A 235 -29.57 -20.40 -12.55
C MET A 235 -30.58 -21.03 -13.50
N VAL A 236 -31.42 -20.23 -14.18
CA VAL A 236 -32.30 -20.70 -15.23
C VAL A 236 -31.49 -20.97 -16.50
N ARG A 237 -30.53 -20.09 -16.84
CA ARG A 237 -29.67 -20.26 -18.02
C ARG A 237 -28.78 -21.50 -17.96
N ASN A 238 -28.22 -21.79 -16.79
CA ASN A 238 -27.37 -22.96 -16.57
C ASN A 238 -28.12 -24.22 -16.06
N GLU A 239 -29.47 -24.19 -16.14
CA GLU A 239 -30.35 -25.31 -15.75
C GLU A 239 -30.23 -25.78 -14.30
N THR A 240 -29.70 -24.94 -13.39
CA THR A 240 -29.72 -25.20 -11.94
C THR A 240 -31.16 -25.26 -11.42
N VAL A 241 -32.03 -24.40 -11.94
CA VAL A 241 -33.49 -24.43 -11.78
C VAL A 241 -34.15 -24.44 -13.18
N LYS A 242 -35.39 -24.93 -13.25
CA LYS A 242 -36.08 -25.15 -14.53
C LYS A 242 -36.68 -23.86 -15.10
N SER A 243 -37.14 -22.97 -14.25
CA SER A 243 -37.92 -21.80 -14.63
C SER A 243 -37.79 -20.63 -13.66
N VAL A 244 -38.27 -19.46 -14.08
CA VAL A 244 -38.41 -18.29 -13.20
C VAL A 244 -39.37 -18.55 -12.04
N GLU A 245 -40.38 -19.42 -12.23
CA GLU A 245 -41.30 -19.79 -11.15
C GLU A 245 -40.56 -20.53 -10.02
N ASP A 246 -39.62 -21.39 -10.35
CA ASP A 246 -38.77 -22.05 -9.31
C ASP A 246 -38.00 -21.03 -8.47
N LEU A 247 -37.51 -19.92 -9.09
CA LEU A 247 -36.86 -18.84 -8.35
C LEU A 247 -37.82 -18.13 -7.39
N LYS A 248 -39.09 -17.90 -7.84
CA LYS A 248 -40.12 -17.33 -6.97
C LYS A 248 -40.46 -18.28 -5.82
N ASP A 249 -40.52 -19.58 -6.09
CA ASP A 249 -40.81 -20.58 -5.05
C ASP A 249 -39.73 -20.68 -4.01
N ILE A 250 -38.45 -20.52 -4.38
CA ILE A 250 -37.33 -20.41 -3.42
C ILE A 250 -37.53 -19.20 -2.52
N ASN A 251 -37.81 -18.01 -3.09
CA ASN A 251 -38.06 -16.80 -2.31
C ASN A 251 -39.30 -16.96 -1.39
N ARG A 252 -40.41 -17.54 -1.90
CA ARG A 252 -41.61 -17.86 -1.09
C ARG A 252 -41.28 -18.81 0.07
N LYS A 253 -40.42 -19.82 -0.17
CA LYS A 253 -39.96 -20.74 0.85
C LYS A 253 -39.15 -20.03 1.94
N ILE A 254 -38.27 -19.10 1.58
CA ILE A 254 -37.50 -18.30 2.53
C ILE A 254 -38.44 -17.40 3.36
N VAL A 255 -39.44 -16.77 2.73
CA VAL A 255 -40.45 -15.96 3.42
C VAL A 255 -41.24 -16.81 4.43
N ALA A 256 -41.77 -17.97 4.01
CA ALA A 256 -42.47 -18.88 4.89
C ALA A 256 -41.59 -19.39 6.05
N LEU A 257 -40.31 -19.66 5.79
CA LEU A 257 -39.33 -20.02 6.82
C LEU A 257 -39.14 -18.89 7.85
N GLY A 258 -39.08 -17.65 7.42
CA GLY A 258 -39.00 -16.49 8.31
C GLY A 258 -40.24 -16.33 9.17
N GLU A 259 -41.44 -16.52 8.63
CA GLU A 259 -42.69 -16.51 9.37
C GLU A 259 -42.73 -17.61 10.41
N LYS A 260 -42.38 -18.84 10.03
CA LYS A 260 -42.34 -19.99 10.94
C LYS A 260 -41.40 -19.78 12.14
N LEU A 261 -40.22 -19.23 11.87
CA LEU A 261 -39.18 -18.99 12.87
C LEU A 261 -39.29 -17.63 13.56
N GLN A 262 -40.29 -16.80 13.20
CA GLN A 262 -40.46 -15.42 13.66
C GLN A 262 -39.25 -14.54 13.44
N LYS A 263 -38.56 -14.72 12.31
CA LYS A 263 -37.40 -13.91 11.88
C LYS A 263 -37.80 -12.98 10.74
N PRO A 264 -37.36 -11.71 10.76
CA PRO A 264 -37.66 -10.82 9.66
C PRO A 264 -37.00 -11.32 8.37
N VAL A 265 -37.72 -11.21 7.26
CA VAL A 265 -37.18 -11.43 5.92
C VAL A 265 -37.06 -10.06 5.24
N VAL A 266 -35.91 -9.75 4.70
CA VAL A 266 -35.63 -8.50 4.01
C VAL A 266 -35.37 -8.74 2.53
N ALA A 267 -35.84 -7.81 1.71
CA ALA A 267 -35.51 -7.76 0.28
C ALA A 267 -34.37 -6.77 0.03
N THR A 268 -33.26 -7.24 -0.52
CA THR A 268 -32.09 -6.42 -0.88
C THR A 268 -31.82 -6.52 -2.37
N CYS A 269 -31.20 -5.51 -3.01
CA CYS A 269 -30.97 -5.52 -4.44
C CYS A 269 -29.53 -5.83 -4.87
N ASP A 270 -28.61 -6.03 -3.94
CA ASP A 270 -27.20 -6.37 -4.23
C ASP A 270 -26.53 -5.40 -5.23
N VAL A 271 -26.55 -4.13 -4.88
CA VAL A 271 -26.11 -3.03 -5.76
C VAL A 271 -24.63 -3.10 -6.09
N HIS A 272 -24.30 -3.14 -7.39
CA HIS A 272 -22.93 -3.07 -7.90
C HIS A 272 -22.68 -1.85 -8.79
N PHE A 273 -23.72 -1.21 -9.30
CA PHE A 273 -23.64 0.03 -10.09
C PHE A 273 -24.90 0.89 -9.89
N MET A 274 -24.81 2.17 -10.24
CA MET A 274 -25.86 3.15 -9.94
C MET A 274 -27.08 2.99 -10.84
N ASP A 275 -26.90 3.16 -12.14
CA ASP A 275 -27.94 3.14 -13.14
C ASP A 275 -27.89 1.89 -14.02
N PRO A 276 -29.00 1.43 -14.61
CA PRO A 276 -29.03 0.24 -15.48
C PRO A 276 -27.99 0.24 -16.61
N GLN A 277 -27.70 1.41 -17.19
CA GLN A 277 -26.71 1.56 -18.26
C GLN A 277 -25.25 1.44 -17.80
N ASP A 278 -24.98 1.54 -16.51
CA ASP A 278 -23.63 1.46 -15.96
C ASP A 278 -23.08 0.03 -15.90
N GLU A 279 -23.91 -0.96 -16.20
CA GLU A 279 -23.50 -2.36 -16.32
C GLU A 279 -22.33 -2.56 -17.31
N ILE A 280 -22.19 -1.69 -18.30
CA ILE A 280 -21.10 -1.76 -19.27
C ILE A 280 -19.72 -1.61 -18.60
N TYR A 281 -19.61 -0.78 -17.56
CA TYR A 281 -18.37 -0.61 -16.81
C TYR A 281 -17.99 -1.89 -16.05
N ARG A 282 -18.98 -2.52 -15.40
CA ARG A 282 -18.77 -3.80 -14.70
C ARG A 282 -18.39 -4.91 -15.68
N ARG A 283 -19.05 -4.98 -16.83
CA ARG A 283 -18.75 -5.92 -17.91
C ARG A 283 -17.32 -5.81 -18.39
N ILE A 284 -16.84 -4.59 -18.69
CA ILE A 284 -15.47 -4.32 -19.13
C ILE A 284 -14.46 -4.70 -18.03
N LEU A 285 -14.73 -4.35 -16.78
CA LEU A 285 -13.86 -4.67 -15.65
C LEU A 285 -13.75 -6.19 -15.41
N MET A 286 -14.87 -6.91 -15.47
CA MET A 286 -14.89 -8.36 -15.32
C MET A 286 -14.14 -9.05 -16.48
N ALA A 287 -14.37 -8.63 -17.71
CA ALA A 287 -13.64 -9.13 -18.87
C ALA A 287 -12.14 -8.85 -18.75
N GLY A 288 -11.75 -7.66 -18.28
CA GLY A 288 -10.37 -7.30 -18.03
C GLY A 288 -9.69 -8.15 -16.94
N GLN A 289 -10.48 -8.71 -16.02
CA GLN A 289 -10.03 -9.64 -14.98
C GLN A 289 -10.09 -11.12 -15.40
N GLY A 290 -10.61 -11.42 -16.61
CA GLY A 290 -10.65 -12.76 -17.15
C GLY A 290 -11.85 -13.60 -16.75
N TYR A 291 -12.97 -12.96 -16.38
CA TYR A 291 -14.23 -13.68 -16.14
C TYR A 291 -14.90 -14.07 -17.47
N ASP A 292 -15.19 -15.36 -17.64
CA ASP A 292 -15.77 -15.90 -18.86
C ASP A 292 -17.24 -15.47 -19.08
N ASP A 293 -17.95 -15.15 -18.01
CA ASP A 293 -19.36 -14.74 -17.97
C ASP A 293 -19.56 -13.22 -17.91
N ALA A 294 -18.53 -12.44 -18.22
CA ALA A 294 -18.56 -10.98 -18.14
C ALA A 294 -19.71 -10.34 -18.94
N ASP A 295 -20.14 -10.98 -20.04
CA ASP A 295 -21.22 -10.48 -20.88
C ASP A 295 -22.63 -10.76 -20.35
N ASP A 296 -22.77 -11.69 -19.41
CA ASP A 296 -24.03 -12.11 -18.81
C ASP A 296 -24.32 -11.34 -17.50
N GLN A 297 -24.39 -10.00 -17.61
CA GLN A 297 -24.58 -9.15 -16.44
C GLN A 297 -25.96 -9.33 -15.82
N ALA A 298 -25.99 -9.52 -14.48
CA ALA A 298 -27.21 -9.39 -13.71
C ALA A 298 -27.58 -7.90 -13.49
N PRO A 299 -28.87 -7.55 -13.35
CA PRO A 299 -29.32 -6.15 -13.21
C PRO A 299 -29.11 -5.63 -11.78
N LEU A 300 -27.84 -5.48 -11.38
CA LEU A 300 -27.41 -5.13 -10.03
C LEU A 300 -27.33 -3.60 -9.81
N TYR A 301 -28.32 -2.86 -10.34
CA TYR A 301 -28.39 -1.40 -10.16
C TYR A 301 -29.16 -1.01 -8.91
N LEU A 302 -28.96 0.23 -8.45
CA LEU A 302 -29.68 0.80 -7.32
C LEU A 302 -31.15 1.04 -7.69
N ARG A 303 -32.06 0.32 -7.02
CA ARG A 303 -33.50 0.44 -7.23
C ARG A 303 -34.12 1.35 -6.20
N THR A 304 -35.13 2.12 -6.60
CA THR A 304 -36.03 2.86 -5.70
C THR A 304 -36.94 1.89 -4.94
N THR A 305 -37.63 2.40 -3.93
CA THR A 305 -38.60 1.59 -3.18
C THR A 305 -39.71 1.07 -4.09
N GLU A 306 -40.20 1.89 -5.01
CA GLU A 306 -41.26 1.52 -5.97
C GLU A 306 -40.77 0.41 -6.91
N GLU A 307 -39.54 0.50 -7.41
CA GLU A 307 -38.94 -0.54 -8.25
C GLU A 307 -38.77 -1.84 -7.46
N MET A 308 -38.29 -1.77 -6.20
CA MET A 308 -38.17 -2.95 -5.35
C MET A 308 -39.53 -3.59 -5.05
N LEU A 309 -40.58 -2.81 -4.73
CA LEU A 309 -41.96 -3.35 -4.52
C LEU A 309 -42.46 -4.09 -5.77
N LYS A 310 -42.16 -3.58 -6.96
CA LYS A 310 -42.53 -4.24 -8.23
C LYS A 310 -41.76 -5.55 -8.46
N GLU A 311 -40.49 -5.64 -8.06
CA GLU A 311 -39.69 -6.89 -8.16
C GLU A 311 -40.30 -8.03 -7.33
N PHE A 312 -41.00 -7.71 -6.24
CA PHE A 312 -41.60 -8.68 -5.33
C PHE A 312 -43.12 -8.74 -5.35
N ASP A 313 -43.78 -8.20 -6.38
CA ASP A 313 -45.23 -8.17 -6.55
C ASP A 313 -45.89 -9.57 -6.50
N TYR A 314 -45.14 -10.59 -6.91
CA TYR A 314 -45.56 -12.00 -6.88
C TYR A 314 -45.78 -12.56 -5.46
N LEU A 315 -45.35 -11.86 -4.41
CA LEU A 315 -45.64 -12.19 -3.00
C LEU A 315 -46.97 -11.64 -2.51
N GLY A 316 -47.62 -10.77 -3.32
CA GLY A 316 -48.77 -9.97 -2.92
C GLY A 316 -48.35 -8.63 -2.27
N GLU A 317 -49.20 -7.61 -2.40
CA GLU A 317 -48.90 -6.22 -2.01
C GLU A 317 -48.46 -6.09 -0.54
N GLU A 318 -49.19 -6.71 0.39
CA GLU A 318 -48.90 -6.64 1.80
C GLU A 318 -47.54 -7.28 2.16
N LYS A 319 -47.27 -8.47 1.62
CA LYS A 319 -46.01 -9.18 1.89
C LYS A 319 -44.82 -8.51 1.19
N ALA A 320 -45.00 -7.99 -0.04
CA ALA A 320 -43.96 -7.21 -0.71
C ALA A 320 -43.60 -5.96 0.10
N TYR A 321 -44.59 -5.24 0.62
CA TYR A 321 -44.35 -4.09 1.48
C TYR A 321 -43.63 -4.47 2.79
N GLU A 322 -44.00 -5.60 3.39
CA GLU A 322 -43.36 -6.11 4.60
C GLU A 322 -41.85 -6.37 4.39
N VAL A 323 -41.48 -7.09 3.33
CA VAL A 323 -40.07 -7.48 3.12
C VAL A 323 -39.22 -6.33 2.56
N VAL A 324 -39.78 -5.43 1.75
CA VAL A 324 -39.07 -4.30 1.13
C VAL A 324 -38.96 -3.12 2.07
N VAL A 325 -40.01 -2.78 2.81
CA VAL A 325 -40.08 -1.54 3.60
C VAL A 325 -40.05 -1.81 5.09
N THR A 326 -41.00 -2.59 5.59
CA THR A 326 -41.17 -2.75 7.05
C THR A 326 -39.97 -3.44 7.70
N ASN A 327 -39.55 -4.57 7.15
CA ASN A 327 -38.46 -5.37 7.74
C ASN A 327 -37.10 -4.74 7.53
N THR A 328 -36.83 -4.06 6.39
CA THR A 328 -35.57 -3.35 6.16
C THR A 328 -35.40 -2.22 7.15
N ASN A 329 -36.47 -1.42 7.41
CA ASN A 329 -36.45 -0.39 8.44
C ASN A 329 -36.25 -1.00 9.83
N LYS A 330 -36.94 -2.11 10.15
CA LYS A 330 -36.76 -2.81 11.43
C LYS A 330 -35.30 -3.21 11.68
N ILE A 331 -34.60 -3.75 10.68
CA ILE A 331 -33.16 -4.08 10.81
C ILE A 331 -32.32 -2.80 10.99
N SER A 332 -32.61 -1.74 10.23
CA SER A 332 -31.94 -0.45 10.38
C SER A 332 -32.11 0.14 11.78
N ASP A 333 -33.32 0.09 12.33
CA ASP A 333 -33.65 0.61 13.67
C ASP A 333 -32.98 -0.17 14.81
N MET A 334 -32.51 -1.40 14.54
CA MET A 334 -31.71 -2.20 15.49
C MET A 334 -30.28 -1.68 15.60
N CYS A 335 -29.82 -0.87 14.66
CA CYS A 335 -28.46 -0.35 14.61
C CYS A 335 -28.41 1.09 15.17
N GLU A 336 -27.44 1.36 16.04
CA GLU A 336 -27.13 2.70 16.50
C GLU A 336 -26.44 3.50 15.39
N LYS A 337 -26.47 4.83 15.52
CA LYS A 337 -25.69 5.71 14.63
C LYS A 337 -24.23 5.66 15.03
N ILE A 338 -23.45 4.86 14.32
CA ILE A 338 -22.02 4.69 14.53
C ILE A 338 -21.23 5.16 13.29
N SER A 339 -19.94 5.45 13.47
CA SER A 339 -19.01 5.73 12.40
C SER A 339 -17.98 4.60 12.29
N PRO A 340 -17.73 4.04 11.09
CA PRO A 340 -16.70 3.02 10.90
C PRO A 340 -15.28 3.53 11.20
N ILE A 341 -15.07 4.85 11.06
CA ILE A 341 -13.83 5.53 11.41
C ILE A 341 -14.10 6.45 12.58
N SER A 342 -13.36 6.24 13.67
CA SER A 342 -13.48 7.08 14.87
C SER A 342 -13.17 8.55 14.53
N PRO A 343 -13.96 9.53 15.02
CA PRO A 343 -13.61 10.94 14.90
C PRO A 343 -12.52 11.37 15.89
N GLU A 344 -12.11 10.50 16.82
CA GLU A 344 -11.17 10.78 17.89
C GLU A 344 -9.72 10.78 17.40
N LYS A 345 -8.94 11.81 17.75
CA LYS A 345 -7.48 11.78 17.63
C LYS A 345 -6.88 11.00 18.80
N CYS A 346 -6.07 10.02 18.50
CA CYS A 346 -5.43 9.15 19.48
C CYS A 346 -3.90 9.14 19.28
N PRO A 347 -3.21 10.26 19.60
CA PRO A 347 -1.75 10.30 19.53
C PRO A 347 -1.13 9.36 20.55
N PRO A 348 0.04 8.76 20.27
CA PRO A 348 0.77 7.98 21.24
C PRO A 348 1.28 8.89 22.38
N HIS A 349 1.45 8.31 23.56
CA HIS A 349 2.00 9.00 24.72
C HIS A 349 3.34 8.36 25.12
N ILE A 350 4.33 9.20 25.45
CA ILE A 350 5.62 8.80 26.03
C ILE A 350 5.83 9.64 27.28
N ASP A 351 5.95 8.97 28.42
CA ASP A 351 6.12 9.64 29.70
C ASP A 351 7.41 10.47 29.75
N GLY A 352 7.33 11.70 30.24
CA GLY A 352 8.47 12.59 30.40
C GLY A 352 9.09 13.13 29.11
N CYS A 353 8.40 13.04 27.98
CA CYS A 353 8.94 13.47 26.67
C CYS A 353 9.26 14.98 26.64
N GLU A 354 8.50 15.83 27.33
CA GLU A 354 8.70 17.28 27.38
C GLU A 354 10.01 17.65 28.08
N GLU A 355 10.30 17.04 29.23
CA GLU A 355 11.53 17.26 29.95
C GLU A 355 12.73 16.65 29.20
N THR A 356 12.53 15.50 28.58
CA THR A 356 13.56 14.84 27.80
C THR A 356 13.98 15.68 26.59
N ILE A 357 13.05 16.25 25.82
CA ILE A 357 13.39 17.09 24.66
C ILE A 357 14.13 18.36 25.09
N LYS A 358 13.70 19.02 26.16
CA LYS A 358 14.42 20.18 26.74
C LYS A 358 15.85 19.82 27.11
N ASN A 359 16.04 18.79 27.90
CA ASN A 359 17.36 18.39 28.39
C ASN A 359 18.31 18.03 27.24
N ILE A 360 17.86 17.27 26.24
CA ILE A 360 18.67 16.94 25.06
C ILE A 360 19.04 18.20 24.28
N ALA A 361 18.07 19.07 23.98
CA ALA A 361 18.27 20.26 23.17
C ALA A 361 19.23 21.25 23.85
N TYR A 362 19.02 21.56 25.11
CA TYR A 362 19.91 22.47 25.86
C TYR A 362 21.30 21.88 26.09
N SER A 363 21.42 20.60 26.43
CA SER A 363 22.72 19.95 26.61
C SER A 363 23.55 20.03 25.32
N LYS A 364 22.95 19.77 24.17
CA LYS A 364 23.65 19.86 22.88
C LYS A 364 24.01 21.31 22.51
N ALA A 365 23.09 22.23 22.76
CA ALA A 365 23.36 23.65 22.52
C ALA A 365 24.53 24.18 23.39
N HIS A 366 24.60 23.85 24.68
CA HIS A 366 25.73 24.18 25.55
C HIS A 366 27.05 23.52 25.12
N GLU A 367 26.98 22.26 24.66
CA GLU A 367 28.14 21.56 24.08
C GLU A 367 28.75 22.31 22.90
N LEU A 368 27.89 22.86 22.04
CA LEU A 368 28.33 23.52 20.80
C LEU A 368 28.64 25.00 20.97
N TYR A 369 27.84 25.73 21.74
CA TYR A 369 27.90 27.19 21.85
C TYR A 369 28.37 27.74 23.23
N GLY A 370 28.60 26.84 24.18
CA GLY A 370 29.09 27.20 25.52
C GLY A 370 28.00 27.62 26.52
N ASP A 371 28.45 28.11 27.69
CA ASP A 371 27.58 28.58 28.76
C ASP A 371 28.12 29.94 29.24
N PRO A 372 27.34 31.03 29.17
CA PRO A 372 25.95 31.12 28.70
C PRO A 372 25.84 30.97 27.18
N LEU A 373 24.63 30.57 26.72
CA LEU A 373 24.33 30.51 25.29
C LEU A 373 24.32 31.92 24.68
N PRO A 374 24.72 32.08 23.40
CA PRO A 374 24.47 33.31 22.66
C PRO A 374 22.98 33.66 22.65
N GLU A 375 22.64 34.92 22.72
CA GLU A 375 21.25 35.40 22.79
C GLU A 375 20.39 34.86 21.65
N ILE A 376 20.93 34.81 20.42
CA ILE A 376 20.20 34.30 19.23
C ILE A 376 19.90 32.80 19.37
N VAL A 377 20.78 32.01 19.93
CA VAL A 377 20.60 30.58 20.18
C VAL A 377 19.55 30.35 21.28
N GLN A 378 19.68 31.08 22.40
CA GLN A 378 18.74 31.00 23.50
C GLN A 378 17.31 31.35 23.06
N ALA A 379 17.15 32.49 22.38
CA ALA A 379 15.86 32.95 21.90
C ALA A 379 15.20 31.95 20.93
N ARG A 380 15.99 31.33 20.04
CA ARG A 380 15.49 30.34 19.12
C ARG A 380 15.04 29.05 19.81
N LEU A 381 15.83 28.54 20.76
CA LEU A 381 15.46 27.36 21.57
C LEU A 381 14.18 27.60 22.38
N ASP A 382 14.10 28.73 23.07
CA ASP A 382 12.95 29.07 23.90
C ASP A 382 11.66 29.17 23.06
N LYS A 383 11.74 29.85 21.93
CA LYS A 383 10.62 29.98 20.99
C LYS A 383 10.14 28.64 20.47
N GLU A 384 11.04 27.81 20.01
CA GLU A 384 10.70 26.50 19.40
C GLU A 384 10.20 25.53 20.47
N LEU A 385 10.88 25.40 21.62
CA LEU A 385 10.44 24.53 22.71
C LEU A 385 9.09 24.93 23.27
N HIS A 386 8.83 26.24 23.40
CA HIS A 386 7.51 26.72 23.80
C HIS A 386 6.43 26.23 22.84
N SER A 387 6.61 26.44 21.54
CA SER A 387 5.66 25.99 20.52
C SER A 387 5.45 24.46 20.51
N ILE A 388 6.56 23.70 20.57
CA ILE A 388 6.53 22.23 20.53
C ILE A 388 5.79 21.66 21.75
N ILE A 389 6.10 22.17 22.94
CA ILE A 389 5.53 21.66 24.21
C ILE A 389 4.08 22.06 24.37
N THR A 390 3.76 23.34 24.14
CA THR A 390 2.40 23.88 24.32
C THR A 390 1.40 23.19 23.37
N ASN A 391 1.83 22.82 22.17
CA ASN A 391 0.99 22.12 21.19
C ASN A 391 1.04 20.58 21.30
N GLY A 392 1.76 20.02 22.29
CA GLY A 392 1.82 18.56 22.51
C GLY A 392 2.65 17.78 21.48
N PHE A 393 3.56 18.42 20.75
CA PHE A 393 4.36 17.77 19.70
C PHE A 393 5.65 17.11 20.19
N SER A 394 5.95 17.22 21.51
CA SER A 394 7.18 16.66 22.11
C SER A 394 7.34 15.17 21.85
N VAL A 395 6.24 14.42 21.85
CA VAL A 395 6.24 12.97 21.60
C VAL A 395 6.77 12.64 20.20
N MET A 396 6.39 13.40 19.18
CA MET A 396 6.81 13.18 17.80
C MET A 396 8.32 13.41 17.63
N TYR A 397 8.86 14.45 18.27
CA TYR A 397 10.29 14.71 18.30
C TYR A 397 11.07 13.60 19.00
N ILE A 398 10.59 13.09 20.12
CA ILE A 398 11.28 12.02 20.86
C ILE A 398 11.22 10.69 20.08
N ILE A 399 10.14 10.39 19.39
CA ILE A 399 10.06 9.22 18.52
C ILE A 399 11.12 9.32 17.40
N ALA A 400 11.14 10.45 16.69
CA ALA A 400 12.10 10.69 15.63
C ALA A 400 13.55 10.62 16.14
N GLN A 401 13.83 11.25 17.28
CA GLN A 401 15.13 11.19 17.93
C GLN A 401 15.58 9.77 18.25
N LYS A 402 14.69 8.94 18.84
CA LYS A 402 15.04 7.55 19.16
C LYS A 402 15.32 6.73 17.91
N LEU A 403 14.53 6.90 16.84
CA LEU A 403 14.73 6.21 15.56
C LEU A 403 16.06 6.60 14.92
N VAL A 404 16.35 7.91 14.84
CA VAL A 404 17.59 8.41 14.22
C VAL A 404 18.82 7.99 15.03
N TRP A 405 18.80 8.13 16.35
CA TRP A 405 19.92 7.73 17.18
C TRP A 405 20.22 6.25 17.07
N LYS A 406 19.17 5.39 17.05
CA LYS A 406 19.36 3.95 16.87
C LYS A 406 19.98 3.60 15.52
N SER A 407 19.55 4.25 14.45
CA SER A 407 20.12 4.05 13.13
C SER A 407 21.59 4.49 13.08
N ASN A 408 21.93 5.67 13.65
CA ASN A 408 23.28 6.18 13.72
C ASN A 408 24.20 5.27 14.57
N GLU A 409 23.72 4.78 15.70
CA GLU A 409 24.42 3.82 16.57
C GLU A 409 24.78 2.54 15.81
N ASP A 410 23.87 2.05 14.97
CA ASP A 410 24.08 0.89 14.11
C ASP A 410 24.89 1.23 12.83
N GLY A 411 25.37 2.47 12.70
CA GLY A 411 26.28 2.94 11.67
C GLY A 411 25.64 3.44 10.38
N TYR A 412 24.33 3.69 10.36
CA TYR A 412 23.61 4.21 9.22
C TYR A 412 23.10 5.63 9.48
N ILE A 413 23.62 6.60 8.73
CA ILE A 413 23.15 7.99 8.80
C ILE A 413 21.71 8.08 8.30
N VAL A 414 20.92 8.96 8.93
CA VAL A 414 19.54 9.26 8.52
C VAL A 414 19.50 10.64 7.91
N GLY A 415 18.96 10.75 6.70
CA GLY A 415 18.68 12.02 6.05
C GLY A 415 17.31 12.55 6.47
N SER A 416 17.19 13.83 6.76
CA SER A 416 15.90 14.47 6.93
C SER A 416 15.30 14.87 5.57
N ARG A 417 13.97 14.92 5.52
CA ARG A 417 13.24 15.37 4.33
C ARG A 417 12.08 16.28 4.74
N GLY A 418 11.50 17.00 3.81
CA GLY A 418 10.41 17.92 4.12
C GLY A 418 10.86 19.14 4.89
N SER A 419 10.09 19.57 5.87
CA SER A 419 10.29 20.83 6.60
C SER A 419 10.93 20.68 7.98
N VAL A 420 11.28 19.48 8.43
CA VAL A 420 11.85 19.25 9.78
C VAL A 420 13.20 19.97 9.99
N GLY A 421 13.99 20.15 8.93
CA GLY A 421 15.25 20.92 8.97
C GLY A 421 15.05 22.42 9.26
N SER A 422 13.83 22.93 9.31
CA SER A 422 13.53 24.29 9.77
C SER A 422 13.57 24.41 11.29
N SER A 423 13.57 23.29 12.03
CA SER A 423 13.60 23.28 13.48
C SER A 423 15.03 23.17 14.01
N PHE A 424 15.47 24.17 14.76
CA PHE A 424 16.73 24.13 15.47
C PHE A 424 16.72 23.12 16.63
N VAL A 425 15.58 22.93 17.28
CA VAL A 425 15.41 21.88 18.28
C VAL A 425 15.61 20.50 17.65
N ALA A 426 15.11 20.25 16.45
CA ALA A 426 15.36 19.01 15.72
C ALA A 426 16.86 18.80 15.40
N ASN A 427 17.60 19.87 15.12
CA ASN A 427 19.06 19.81 14.96
C ASN A 427 19.76 19.50 16.29
N MET A 428 19.38 20.18 17.39
CA MET A 428 19.98 19.96 18.71
C MET A 428 19.64 18.59 19.31
N THR A 429 18.52 18.01 18.95
CA THR A 429 18.14 16.64 19.35
C THR A 429 18.69 15.56 18.42
N GLY A 430 19.41 15.94 17.36
CA GLY A 430 20.04 15.01 16.44
C GLY A 430 19.08 14.35 15.44
N ILE A 431 17.89 14.90 15.23
CA ILE A 431 16.91 14.42 14.25
C ILE A 431 17.34 14.81 12.84
N THR A 432 17.89 16.01 12.66
CA THR A 432 18.38 16.54 11.39
C THR A 432 19.79 17.10 11.52
N GLU A 433 20.57 17.01 10.46
CA GLU A 433 21.90 17.67 10.38
C GLU A 433 21.79 19.14 9.93
N VAL A 434 20.62 19.57 9.46
CA VAL A 434 20.40 20.95 9.02
C VAL A 434 20.32 21.89 10.21
N ASN A 435 21.26 22.82 10.31
CA ASN A 435 21.23 23.90 11.29
C ASN A 435 20.48 25.10 10.71
N SER A 436 19.29 25.38 11.24
CA SER A 436 18.39 26.42 10.71
C SER A 436 18.72 27.84 11.19
N LEU A 437 19.72 28.01 12.04
CA LEU A 437 20.20 29.34 12.47
C LEU A 437 20.76 30.15 11.29
N PRO A 438 20.85 31.49 11.42
CA PRO A 438 21.58 32.31 10.46
C PRO A 438 23.04 31.85 10.29
N PRO A 439 23.71 32.21 9.17
CA PRO A 439 25.11 31.89 8.96
C PRO A 439 25.97 32.39 10.10
N HIS A 440 26.85 31.56 10.62
CA HIS A 440 27.70 31.90 11.77
C HIS A 440 28.95 31.05 11.83
N TYR A 441 29.92 31.56 12.60
CA TYR A 441 31.09 30.82 13.04
C TYR A 441 30.93 30.30 14.46
N ARG A 442 31.48 29.15 14.74
CA ARG A 442 31.64 28.63 16.11
C ARG A 442 32.98 27.99 16.30
N CYS A 443 33.60 28.19 17.49
CA CYS A 443 34.84 27.55 17.82
C CYS A 443 34.61 26.16 18.44
N PRO A 444 35.16 25.08 17.89
CA PRO A 444 35.01 23.74 18.44
C PRO A 444 35.70 23.61 19.82
N LYS A 445 36.73 24.43 20.10
CA LYS A 445 37.53 24.36 21.31
C LYS A 445 37.01 25.24 22.43
N CYS A 446 36.93 26.56 22.24
CA CYS A 446 36.53 27.49 23.32
C CYS A 446 35.06 27.94 23.25
N LYS A 447 34.31 27.46 22.30
CA LYS A 447 32.84 27.73 22.12
C LYS A 447 32.52 29.18 21.76
N TYR A 448 33.51 30.00 21.38
CA TYR A 448 33.26 31.30 20.78
C TYR A 448 32.35 31.17 19.57
N SER A 449 31.40 32.08 19.40
CA SER A 449 30.50 32.15 18.24
C SER A 449 30.40 33.58 17.71
N ASP A 450 30.22 33.71 16.43
CA ASP A 450 30.12 34.99 15.70
C ASP A 450 28.96 34.91 14.71
N PHE A 451 27.90 35.65 15.00
CA PHE A 451 26.68 35.77 14.18
C PHE A 451 26.61 37.05 13.36
N THR A 452 27.76 37.73 13.18
CA THR A 452 27.79 38.92 12.32
C THR A 452 27.35 38.60 10.93
N ASP A 453 26.53 39.48 10.34
CA ASP A 453 26.08 39.36 8.95
C ASP A 453 27.24 39.71 8.00
N TYR A 454 27.78 38.72 7.34
CA TYR A 454 28.83 38.84 6.31
C TYR A 454 28.26 38.89 4.88
N GLY A 455 26.97 39.07 4.70
CA GLY A 455 26.30 39.15 3.39
C GLY A 455 26.12 37.79 2.67
N VAL A 456 26.38 36.69 3.32
CA VAL A 456 26.14 35.33 2.79
C VAL A 456 24.84 34.77 3.30
N LYS A 457 24.18 33.89 2.53
CA LYS A 457 22.92 33.27 2.88
C LYS A 457 23.07 31.86 3.49
N ASN A 458 24.30 31.31 3.44
CA ASN A 458 24.59 29.97 3.99
C ASN A 458 25.94 30.00 4.70
N GLY A 459 26.03 29.34 5.86
CA GLY A 459 27.25 29.32 6.67
C GLY A 459 28.45 28.68 5.98
N PHE A 460 28.23 27.68 5.12
CA PHE A 460 29.31 27.02 4.39
C PHE A 460 29.96 27.93 3.32
N ASP A 461 29.30 29.01 2.95
CA ASP A 461 29.83 30.01 2.01
C ASP A 461 30.66 31.11 2.72
N LEU A 462 30.73 31.08 4.04
CA LEU A 462 31.60 31.99 4.82
C LEU A 462 33.07 31.74 4.53
N PRO A 463 33.92 32.79 4.49
CA PRO A 463 35.36 32.62 4.32
C PRO A 463 35.99 31.95 5.57
N ASP A 464 37.10 31.23 5.37
CA ASP A 464 37.84 30.64 6.46
C ASP A 464 38.33 31.70 7.45
N LYS A 465 38.16 31.41 8.76
CA LYS A 465 38.52 32.32 9.84
C LYS A 465 39.06 31.54 11.03
N THR A 466 40.02 32.13 11.76
CA THR A 466 40.53 31.58 13.01
C THR A 466 39.86 32.25 14.21
N CYS A 467 39.70 31.49 15.29
CA CYS A 467 39.11 31.98 16.51
C CYS A 467 39.96 33.12 17.15
N PRO A 468 39.38 34.28 17.41
CA PRO A 468 40.13 35.40 18.05
C PRO A 468 40.55 35.10 19.48
N ASN A 469 39.88 34.15 20.15
CA ASN A 469 40.16 33.81 21.54
C ASN A 469 41.24 32.74 21.74
N CYS A 470 41.29 31.72 20.85
CA CYS A 470 42.19 30.57 21.08
C CYS A 470 43.00 30.15 19.81
N GLY A 471 42.81 30.83 18.69
CA GLY A 471 43.54 30.56 17.43
C GLY A 471 43.10 29.28 16.68
N GLU A 472 42.10 28.57 17.16
CA GLU A 472 41.57 27.37 16.51
C GLU A 472 40.83 27.76 15.18
N LYS A 473 40.82 26.87 14.17
CA LYS A 473 40.02 27.09 12.99
C LYS A 473 38.54 27.09 13.36
N LEU A 474 37.79 28.12 12.99
CA LEU A 474 36.37 28.22 13.25
C LEU A 474 35.58 27.27 12.33
N ALA A 475 34.63 26.56 12.93
CA ALA A 475 33.60 25.84 12.16
C ALA A 475 32.58 26.83 11.63
N LYS A 476 32.11 26.56 10.42
CA LYS A 476 31.09 27.34 9.71
C LYS A 476 29.78 26.58 9.69
N ASP A 477 28.67 27.25 9.98
CA ASP A 477 27.35 26.60 10.05
C ASP A 477 26.24 27.64 9.82
N GLY A 478 24.98 27.14 9.74
CA GLY A 478 23.79 27.98 9.62
C GLY A 478 23.27 28.11 8.18
N MET A 479 22.02 27.71 7.99
CA MET A 479 21.37 27.71 6.68
C MET A 479 20.23 28.73 6.56
N ASP A 480 20.00 29.50 7.60
CA ASP A 480 19.01 30.59 7.67
C ASP A 480 17.60 30.16 7.23
N ILE A 481 16.98 29.29 7.99
CA ILE A 481 15.64 28.75 7.71
C ILE A 481 14.68 29.13 8.84
N PRO A 482 13.55 29.78 8.55
CA PRO A 482 12.58 30.15 9.57
C PRO A 482 11.81 28.95 10.11
N PHE A 483 11.63 28.90 11.44
CA PHE A 483 10.89 27.82 12.11
C PHE A 483 9.41 27.77 11.71
N GLU A 484 8.82 28.93 11.42
CA GLU A 484 7.40 29.05 11.10
C GLU A 484 6.99 28.25 9.88
N THR A 485 7.91 27.94 8.96
CA THR A 485 7.62 27.07 7.80
C THR A 485 7.37 25.61 8.21
N PHE A 486 7.76 25.24 9.44
CA PHE A 486 7.51 23.89 9.99
C PHE A 486 6.18 23.79 10.75
N LEU A 487 5.97 24.60 11.78
CA LEU A 487 4.80 24.53 12.67
C LEU A 487 3.80 25.70 12.52
N GLY A 488 4.06 26.66 11.65
CA GLY A 488 3.28 27.89 11.60
C GLY A 488 3.67 28.90 12.69
N PHE A 489 2.93 30.00 12.78
CA PHE A 489 3.19 31.04 13.79
C PHE A 489 2.59 30.70 15.14
N ASP A 490 1.47 30.00 15.17
CA ASP A 490 0.70 29.66 16.38
C ASP A 490 0.77 28.15 16.71
N GLY A 491 1.60 27.37 16.01
CA GLY A 491 1.64 25.90 16.13
C GLY A 491 0.36 25.22 15.60
N ASP A 492 -0.34 25.89 14.70
CA ASP A 492 -1.57 25.45 14.05
C ASP A 492 -1.33 24.40 12.94
N LYS A 493 -0.07 24.17 12.60
CA LYS A 493 0.34 23.11 11.66
C LYS A 493 0.99 21.96 12.42
N GLU A 494 0.43 20.75 12.27
CA GLU A 494 1.00 19.54 12.84
C GLU A 494 2.37 19.23 12.20
N PRO A 495 3.40 18.86 12.98
CA PRO A 495 4.72 18.55 12.44
C PRO A 495 4.70 17.27 11.63
N ASP A 496 5.28 17.33 10.45
CA ASP A 496 5.52 16.19 9.58
C ASP A 496 7.03 15.91 9.58
N ILE A 497 7.44 14.86 10.30
CA ILE A 497 8.85 14.49 10.48
C ILE A 497 9.14 13.29 9.58
N ASP A 498 9.50 13.58 8.33
CA ASP A 498 9.89 12.60 7.34
C ASP A 498 11.38 12.28 7.44
N LEU A 499 11.72 10.99 7.50
CA LEU A 499 13.10 10.53 7.66
C LEU A 499 13.47 9.51 6.58
N ASN A 500 14.61 9.74 5.95
CA ASN A 500 15.22 8.86 4.96
C ASN A 500 16.25 7.95 5.63
N PHE A 501 15.87 6.71 5.84
CA PHE A 501 16.77 5.67 6.31
C PHE A 501 17.46 4.97 5.14
N SER A 502 18.59 4.33 5.39
CA SER A 502 19.15 3.39 4.41
C SER A 502 18.13 2.31 4.07
N GLY A 503 17.96 1.98 2.78
CA GLY A 503 17.10 0.88 2.35
C GLY A 503 17.46 -0.45 3.01
N GLU A 504 18.74 -0.69 3.27
CA GLU A 504 19.23 -1.88 4.00
C GLU A 504 18.86 -1.88 5.49
N TYR A 505 18.65 -0.70 6.08
CA TYR A 505 18.33 -0.55 7.50
C TYR A 505 16.83 -0.40 7.77
N GLN A 506 16.04 -0.05 6.79
CA GLN A 506 14.60 0.28 6.92
C GLN A 506 13.81 -0.78 7.70
N ALA A 507 14.03 -2.06 7.41
CA ALA A 507 13.33 -3.15 8.10
C ALA A 507 13.68 -3.22 9.60
N LYS A 508 14.91 -2.87 9.98
CA LYS A 508 15.32 -2.78 11.38
C LYS A 508 14.68 -1.56 12.07
N ALA A 509 14.63 -0.42 11.39
CA ALA A 509 13.96 0.78 11.88
C ALA A 509 12.47 0.55 12.13
N HIS A 510 11.79 -0.15 11.21
CA HIS A 510 10.39 -0.55 11.40
C HIS A 510 10.20 -1.44 12.64
N ARG A 511 11.05 -2.44 12.84
CA ARG A 511 10.98 -3.30 14.05
C ARG A 511 11.30 -2.54 15.33
N TYR A 512 12.16 -1.53 15.27
CA TYR A 512 12.49 -0.73 16.42
C TYR A 512 11.31 0.11 16.94
N THR A 513 10.31 0.40 16.09
CA THR A 513 9.08 1.05 16.56
C THR A 513 8.33 0.21 17.60
N GLU A 514 8.38 -1.12 17.49
CA GLU A 514 7.80 -2.01 18.52
C GLU A 514 8.58 -1.94 19.85
N VAL A 515 9.87 -1.63 19.81
CA VAL A 515 10.67 -1.41 21.03
C VAL A 515 10.26 -0.09 21.72
N ILE A 516 9.94 0.93 20.91
CA ILE A 516 9.53 2.24 21.45
C ILE A 516 8.12 2.17 22.07
N PHE A 517 7.16 1.52 21.40
CA PHE A 517 5.74 1.56 21.76
C PHE A 517 5.21 0.28 22.42
N GLY A 518 5.92 -0.82 22.31
CA GLY A 518 5.51 -2.14 22.77
C GLY A 518 5.10 -3.08 21.63
N LYS A 519 5.18 -4.37 21.89
CA LYS A 519 4.84 -5.41 20.93
C LYS A 519 3.35 -5.38 20.59
N GLY A 520 3.02 -5.43 19.30
CA GLY A 520 1.63 -5.48 18.81
C GLY A 520 0.93 -4.12 18.76
N THR A 521 1.67 -3.00 18.90
CA THR A 521 1.11 -1.65 18.81
C THR A 521 1.46 -0.94 17.50
N THR A 522 2.29 -1.53 16.66
CA THR A 522 2.71 -0.94 15.38
C THR A 522 2.36 -1.83 14.20
N PHE A 523 1.83 -1.23 13.16
CA PHE A 523 1.37 -1.92 11.94
C PHE A 523 1.84 -1.16 10.71
N LYS A 524 2.11 -1.87 9.63
CA LYS A 524 2.34 -1.21 8.34
C LYS A 524 1.08 -0.47 7.89
N ALA A 525 1.24 0.72 7.34
CA ALA A 525 0.15 1.44 6.72
C ALA A 525 -0.33 0.69 5.47
N GLY A 526 -1.60 0.33 5.42
CA GLY A 526 -2.22 -0.31 4.26
C GLY A 526 -2.50 0.70 3.16
N THR A 527 -2.48 0.23 1.91
CA THR A 527 -2.90 1.01 0.75
C THR A 527 -3.90 0.23 -0.08
N VAL A 528 -4.78 0.93 -0.77
CA VAL A 528 -5.72 0.36 -1.73
C VAL A 528 -5.31 0.80 -3.13
N GLY A 529 -4.87 -0.15 -3.95
CA GLY A 529 -4.57 0.08 -5.36
C GLY A 529 -5.84 0.05 -6.18
N THR A 530 -6.04 1.09 -6.99
CA THR A 530 -7.20 1.21 -7.89
C THR A 530 -6.81 1.07 -9.35
N VAL A 531 -7.81 0.86 -10.21
CA VAL A 531 -7.62 0.85 -11.68
C VAL A 531 -7.24 2.26 -12.13
N ALA A 532 -6.02 2.44 -12.63
CA ALA A 532 -5.54 3.70 -13.17
C ALA A 532 -6.04 3.95 -14.61
N ASP A 533 -6.05 5.21 -15.04
CA ASP A 533 -6.55 5.63 -16.36
C ASP A 533 -5.97 4.83 -17.52
N LYS A 534 -4.66 4.59 -17.53
CA LYS A 534 -4.00 3.79 -18.58
C LYS A 534 -4.45 2.32 -18.58
N THR A 535 -4.67 1.75 -17.40
CA THR A 535 -5.16 0.37 -17.25
C THR A 535 -6.60 0.27 -17.70
N ALA A 536 -7.45 1.21 -17.29
CA ALA A 536 -8.84 1.29 -17.72
C ALA A 536 -8.95 1.43 -19.25
N TYR A 537 -8.15 2.31 -19.85
CA TYR A 537 -8.06 2.48 -21.30
C TYR A 537 -7.68 1.16 -22.00
N GLY A 538 -6.71 0.44 -21.45
CA GLY A 538 -6.30 -0.88 -21.96
C GLY A 538 -7.43 -1.91 -21.88
N TYR A 539 -8.18 -1.96 -20.77
CA TYR A 539 -9.32 -2.87 -20.61
C TYR A 539 -10.41 -2.60 -21.62
N VAL A 540 -10.78 -1.32 -21.82
CA VAL A 540 -11.80 -0.93 -22.80
C VAL A 540 -11.37 -1.33 -24.21
N LYS A 541 -10.16 -0.97 -24.62
CA LYS A 541 -9.63 -1.33 -25.96
C LYS A 541 -9.64 -2.85 -26.17
N LYS A 542 -9.07 -3.61 -25.26
CA LYS A 542 -8.99 -5.06 -25.33
C LYS A 542 -10.38 -5.70 -25.44
N TYR A 543 -11.35 -5.25 -24.63
CA TYR A 543 -12.72 -5.77 -24.65
C TYR A 543 -13.36 -5.63 -26.04
N TYR A 544 -13.27 -4.45 -26.66
CA TYR A 544 -13.86 -4.21 -27.99
C TYR A 544 -13.09 -4.88 -29.11
N GLU A 545 -11.76 -4.97 -29.03
CA GLU A 545 -10.92 -5.70 -29.99
C GLU A 545 -11.22 -7.20 -29.98
N GLU A 546 -11.35 -7.84 -28.83
CA GLU A 546 -11.69 -9.27 -28.69
C GLU A 546 -13.08 -9.59 -29.28
N LYS A 547 -13.99 -8.63 -29.26
CA LYS A 547 -15.33 -8.76 -29.86
C LYS A 547 -15.40 -8.36 -31.33
N GLY A 548 -14.33 -7.81 -31.87
CA GLY A 548 -14.31 -7.32 -33.26
C GLY A 548 -15.24 -6.11 -33.49
N ILE A 549 -15.55 -5.34 -32.43
CA ILE A 549 -16.44 -4.18 -32.51
C ILE A 549 -15.58 -2.91 -32.63
N PRO A 550 -15.72 -2.14 -33.73
CA PRO A 550 -14.98 -0.88 -33.84
C PRO A 550 -15.50 0.16 -32.85
N ILE A 551 -14.55 0.86 -32.18
CA ILE A 551 -14.86 1.89 -31.19
C ILE A 551 -14.01 3.14 -31.45
N SER A 552 -14.58 4.34 -31.30
CA SER A 552 -13.86 5.59 -31.43
C SER A 552 -12.98 5.87 -30.19
N ASN A 553 -11.89 6.61 -30.38
CA ASN A 553 -11.04 6.99 -29.24
C ASN A 553 -11.77 7.84 -28.19
N ALA A 554 -12.73 8.68 -28.61
CA ALA A 554 -13.53 9.46 -27.68
C ALA A 554 -14.39 8.58 -26.77
N GLU A 555 -15.00 7.52 -27.36
CA GLU A 555 -15.79 6.57 -26.58
C GLU A 555 -14.92 5.68 -25.68
N VAL A 556 -13.71 5.31 -26.13
CA VAL A 556 -12.75 4.62 -25.26
C VAL A 556 -12.41 5.47 -24.04
N VAL A 557 -12.16 6.77 -24.21
CA VAL A 557 -11.86 7.68 -23.10
C VAL A 557 -13.06 7.78 -22.16
N ARG A 558 -14.28 7.94 -22.68
CA ARG A 558 -15.51 8.03 -21.87
C ARG A 558 -15.72 6.78 -21.02
N LEU A 559 -15.63 5.59 -21.62
CA LEU A 559 -15.78 4.32 -20.91
C LEU A 559 -14.64 4.10 -19.90
N SER A 560 -13.41 4.52 -20.22
CA SER A 560 -12.27 4.40 -19.32
C SER A 560 -12.48 5.21 -18.03
N GLN A 561 -13.09 6.39 -18.12
CA GLN A 561 -13.42 7.20 -16.95
C GLN A 561 -14.36 6.49 -15.98
N GLY A 562 -15.37 5.77 -16.50
CA GLY A 562 -16.27 4.96 -15.66
C GLY A 562 -15.63 3.72 -15.03
N CYS A 563 -14.51 3.24 -15.58
CA CYS A 563 -13.76 2.09 -15.06
C CYS A 563 -12.60 2.49 -14.13
N THR A 564 -12.24 3.79 -14.07
CA THR A 564 -11.13 4.30 -13.27
C THR A 564 -11.52 4.43 -11.81
N GLY A 565 -10.55 4.22 -10.90
CA GLY A 565 -10.73 4.40 -9.45
C GLY A 565 -11.35 3.21 -8.73
N ILE A 566 -11.72 2.15 -9.44
CA ILE A 566 -12.26 0.92 -8.83
C ILE A 566 -11.15 0.15 -8.13
N LYS A 567 -11.39 -0.36 -6.92
CA LYS A 567 -10.45 -1.19 -6.18
C LYS A 567 -9.98 -2.38 -7.00
N ARG A 568 -8.65 -2.55 -7.08
CA ARG A 568 -8.00 -3.66 -7.79
C ARG A 568 -7.28 -4.59 -6.84
N THR A 569 -6.49 -4.04 -5.93
CA THR A 569 -5.66 -4.80 -5.00
C THR A 569 -5.42 -4.01 -3.72
N THR A 570 -4.87 -4.67 -2.73
CA THR A 570 -4.35 -4.06 -1.51
C THR A 570 -2.83 -4.13 -1.50
N GLY A 571 -2.20 -3.21 -0.81
CA GLY A 571 -0.76 -3.15 -0.71
C GLY A 571 -0.32 -2.57 0.63
N GLN A 572 0.98 -2.25 0.71
CA GLN A 572 1.56 -1.58 1.86
C GLN A 572 2.19 -0.26 1.43
N HIS A 573 2.09 0.74 2.28
CA HIS A 573 2.86 1.97 2.11
C HIS A 573 4.36 1.67 2.31
N PRO A 574 5.25 2.15 1.45
CA PRO A 574 6.67 1.77 1.50
C PRO A 574 7.37 2.15 2.81
N GLY A 575 6.97 3.24 3.44
CA GLY A 575 7.59 3.75 4.67
C GLY A 575 6.64 3.94 5.85
N GLY A 576 5.33 3.85 5.66
CA GLY A 576 4.33 4.19 6.68
C GLY A 576 4.18 3.12 7.75
N ILE A 577 4.26 3.54 9.01
CA ILE A 577 3.97 2.75 10.20
C ILE A 577 2.86 3.45 10.99
N ILE A 578 1.78 2.75 11.22
CA ILE A 578 0.68 3.23 12.07
C ILE A 578 0.96 2.81 13.52
N VAL A 579 0.84 3.75 14.44
CA VAL A 579 1.09 3.55 15.87
C VAL A 579 -0.23 3.60 16.64
N VAL A 580 -0.53 2.52 17.35
CA VAL A 580 -1.68 2.43 18.26
C VAL A 580 -1.24 2.85 19.66
N PRO A 581 -1.95 3.77 20.34
CA PRO A 581 -1.62 4.20 21.68
C PRO A 581 -1.65 3.06 22.69
N LYS A 582 -0.79 3.16 23.72
CA LYS A 582 -0.74 2.17 24.81
C LYS A 582 -2.10 2.01 25.48
N GLY A 583 -2.53 0.77 25.65
CA GLY A 583 -3.83 0.43 26.26
C GLY A 583 -5.02 0.41 25.30
N ARG A 584 -4.82 0.71 24.01
CA ARG A 584 -5.83 0.59 22.95
C ARG A 584 -5.51 -0.61 22.06
N GLU A 585 -6.50 -1.10 21.33
CA GLU A 585 -6.34 -2.16 20.34
C GLU A 585 -6.54 -1.62 18.93
N ILE A 586 -5.80 -2.17 17.95
CA ILE A 586 -5.96 -1.79 16.53
C ILE A 586 -7.40 -1.98 16.03
N TYR A 587 -8.11 -2.95 16.57
CA TYR A 587 -9.51 -3.26 16.23
C TYR A 587 -10.54 -2.20 16.64
N GLU A 588 -10.11 -1.18 17.36
CA GLU A 588 -10.93 0.00 17.63
C GLU A 588 -10.92 0.99 16.46
N PHE A 589 -9.98 0.85 15.54
CA PHE A 589 -9.72 1.77 14.43
C PHE A 589 -9.86 1.13 13.06
N THR A 590 -9.36 -0.09 12.87
CA THR A 590 -9.33 -0.77 11.58
C THR A 590 -9.15 -2.28 11.77
N PRO A 591 -9.65 -3.12 10.87
CA PRO A 591 -9.15 -4.47 10.72
C PRO A 591 -7.69 -4.48 10.25
N VAL A 592 -7.05 -5.64 10.30
CA VAL A 592 -5.69 -5.86 9.77
C VAL A 592 -5.66 -7.05 8.82
N GLN A 593 -4.68 -7.06 7.90
CA GLN A 593 -4.56 -8.07 6.86
C GLN A 593 -3.12 -8.25 6.40
N HIS A 594 -2.87 -9.26 5.57
CA HIS A 594 -1.63 -9.36 4.80
C HIS A 594 -1.75 -8.55 3.50
N PRO A 595 -0.72 -7.81 3.06
CA PRO A 595 -0.75 -7.06 1.83
C PRO A 595 -0.91 -7.99 0.62
N ALA A 596 -1.66 -7.54 -0.41
CA ALA A 596 -1.98 -8.30 -1.62
C ALA A 596 -2.64 -9.68 -1.35
N ASP A 597 -3.29 -9.83 -0.20
CA ASP A 597 -3.91 -11.09 0.24
C ASP A 597 -2.95 -12.30 0.25
N ASP A 598 -1.66 -12.06 0.46
CA ASP A 598 -0.63 -13.11 0.51
C ASP A 598 -0.53 -13.70 1.93
N PRO A 599 -1.06 -14.91 2.17
CA PRO A 599 -1.05 -15.53 3.50
C PRO A 599 0.35 -15.98 3.96
N ASN A 600 1.35 -15.94 3.07
CA ASN A 600 2.73 -16.28 3.40
C ASN A 600 3.56 -15.04 3.80
N SER A 601 2.98 -13.86 3.71
CA SER A 601 3.64 -12.62 4.12
C SER A 601 3.74 -12.53 5.63
N ASP A 602 4.94 -12.21 6.15
CA ASP A 602 5.13 -11.86 7.57
C ASP A 602 4.65 -10.45 7.93
N ILE A 603 4.25 -9.67 6.91
CA ILE A 603 3.85 -8.28 7.07
C ILE A 603 2.36 -8.22 7.37
N ILE A 604 2.01 -7.44 8.39
CA ILE A 604 0.62 -7.11 8.74
C ILE A 604 0.40 -5.62 8.47
N THR A 605 -0.62 -5.32 7.66
CA THR A 605 -1.03 -3.96 7.33
C THR A 605 -2.39 -3.63 7.93
N THR A 606 -2.70 -2.34 8.04
CA THR A 606 -4.08 -1.90 8.24
C THR A 606 -4.92 -2.32 7.02
N HIS A 607 -6.16 -2.73 7.27
CA HIS A 607 -7.12 -3.09 6.22
C HIS A 607 -7.63 -1.83 5.50
N PHE A 608 -7.96 -0.78 6.25
CA PHE A 608 -8.29 0.51 5.68
C PHE A 608 -7.04 1.15 5.04
N ASP A 609 -7.23 1.86 3.95
CA ASP A 609 -6.22 2.74 3.40
C ASP A 609 -5.84 3.78 4.45
N TYR A 610 -4.54 4.04 4.59
CA TYR A 610 -4.04 4.92 5.64
C TYR A 610 -4.60 6.35 5.59
N HIS A 611 -4.97 6.86 4.40
CA HIS A 611 -5.59 8.18 4.27
C HIS A 611 -6.93 8.29 5.00
N SER A 612 -7.61 7.17 5.24
CA SER A 612 -8.87 7.14 5.99
C SER A 612 -8.69 7.25 7.50
N ILE A 613 -7.50 6.92 8.01
CA ILE A 613 -7.20 6.83 9.46
C ILE A 613 -6.01 7.71 9.89
N ASP A 614 -5.43 8.50 9.00
CA ASP A 614 -4.28 9.36 9.26
C ASP A 614 -4.58 10.50 10.26
N GLN A 615 -5.85 10.87 10.37
CA GLN A 615 -6.32 11.85 11.36
C GLN A 615 -6.54 11.27 12.76
N ASN A 616 -6.65 9.95 12.87
CA ASN A 616 -6.93 9.26 14.14
C ASN A 616 -5.67 8.75 14.82
N LEU A 617 -4.81 8.12 14.06
CA LEU A 617 -3.60 7.45 14.54
C LEU A 617 -2.36 8.12 13.95
N LEU A 618 -1.29 8.18 14.73
CA LEU A 618 -0.01 8.67 14.23
C LEU A 618 0.51 7.71 13.16
N LYS A 619 0.83 8.25 11.99
CA LYS A 619 1.62 7.60 10.94
C LYS A 619 3.06 8.11 11.02
N LEU A 620 4.01 7.20 11.13
CA LEU A 620 5.44 7.49 11.02
C LEU A 620 5.91 7.14 9.62
N ASP A 621 6.58 8.05 8.94
CA ASP A 621 7.17 7.80 7.63
C ASP A 621 8.66 7.48 7.75
N ILE A 622 8.95 6.17 7.77
CA ILE A 622 10.29 5.58 7.82
C ILE A 622 10.63 5.11 6.42
N LEU A 623 11.16 6.02 5.59
CA LEU A 623 11.38 5.79 4.18
C LEU A 623 12.76 5.17 3.93
N GLY A 624 12.82 4.19 3.03
CA GLY A 624 14.09 3.67 2.52
C GLY A 624 14.60 4.57 1.40
N HIS A 625 15.89 4.92 1.46
CA HIS A 625 16.55 5.77 0.46
C HIS A 625 17.96 5.27 0.16
N ASP A 626 18.42 5.51 -1.08
CA ASP A 626 19.74 5.03 -1.53
C ASP A 626 20.90 5.87 -1.00
N ASP A 627 20.70 7.18 -0.79
CA ASP A 627 21.78 8.08 -0.38
C ASP A 627 22.41 7.67 0.96
N PRO A 628 21.66 7.36 2.04
CA PRO A 628 22.26 6.85 3.26
C PRO A 628 22.99 5.51 3.06
N THR A 629 22.50 4.64 2.20
CA THR A 629 23.14 3.36 1.87
C THR A 629 24.45 3.60 1.15
N MET A 630 24.47 4.54 0.19
CA MET A 630 25.66 4.92 -0.57
C MET A 630 26.72 5.57 0.34
N ILE A 631 26.31 6.47 1.23
CA ILE A 631 27.18 7.09 2.21
C ILE A 631 27.79 6.04 3.15
N ARG A 632 27.03 5.07 3.61
CA ARG A 632 27.52 3.95 4.42
C ARG A 632 28.56 3.11 3.66
N MET A 633 28.28 2.77 2.41
CA MET A 633 29.20 2.00 1.60
C MET A 633 30.50 2.75 1.32
N LEU A 634 30.44 4.07 1.08
CA LEU A 634 31.61 4.93 0.93
C LEU A 634 32.49 4.96 2.18
N PHE A 635 31.86 5.00 3.37
CA PHE A 635 32.57 4.85 4.64
C PHE A 635 33.27 3.49 4.74
N ASP A 636 32.57 2.40 4.44
CA ASP A 636 33.10 1.02 4.52
C ASP A 636 34.29 0.82 3.55
N LEU A 637 34.24 1.44 2.37
CA LEU A 637 35.29 1.33 1.35
C LEU A 637 36.53 2.20 1.65
N THR A 638 36.33 3.34 2.31
CA THR A 638 37.42 4.35 2.46
C THR A 638 37.89 4.56 3.88
N GLY A 639 37.12 4.19 4.88
CA GLY A 639 37.34 4.50 6.31
C GLY A 639 37.15 5.99 6.65
N ILE A 640 36.72 6.82 5.67
CA ILE A 640 36.53 8.27 5.87
C ILE A 640 35.13 8.51 6.38
N ASP A 641 35.00 9.20 7.53
CA ASP A 641 33.72 9.58 8.10
C ASP A 641 33.02 10.61 7.22
N PRO A 642 31.88 10.28 6.60
CA PRO A 642 31.18 11.19 5.68
C PRO A 642 30.67 12.48 6.34
N THR A 643 30.41 12.44 7.67
CA THR A 643 29.96 13.62 8.43
C THR A 643 31.06 14.66 8.60
N LYS A 644 32.32 14.29 8.41
CA LYS A 644 33.51 15.16 8.49
C LYS A 644 33.99 15.67 7.15
N VAL A 645 33.34 15.30 6.07
CA VAL A 645 33.66 15.83 4.73
C VAL A 645 33.37 17.33 4.71
N PRO A 646 34.33 18.16 4.24
CA PRO A 646 34.14 19.60 4.18
C PRO A 646 33.09 19.98 3.12
N LEU A 647 32.05 20.71 3.55
CA LEU A 647 30.98 21.18 2.66
C LEU A 647 31.32 22.49 1.91
N ASP A 648 32.53 23.00 2.09
CA ASP A 648 33.08 24.18 1.46
C ASP A 648 34.26 23.83 0.52
N ASP A 649 34.44 22.55 0.20
CA ASP A 649 35.55 22.11 -0.68
C ASP A 649 35.40 22.67 -2.09
N LYS A 650 36.37 23.50 -2.51
CA LYS A 650 36.35 24.18 -3.81
C LYS A 650 36.48 23.25 -5.00
N ASP A 651 37.22 22.16 -4.84
CA ASP A 651 37.41 21.18 -5.91
C ASP A 651 36.08 20.45 -6.16
N THR A 652 35.40 20.05 -5.09
CA THR A 652 34.06 19.44 -5.17
C THR A 652 33.04 20.43 -5.75
N MET A 653 33.03 21.68 -5.31
CA MET A 653 32.14 22.73 -5.86
C MET A 653 32.33 22.90 -7.36
N SER A 654 33.56 22.77 -7.88
CA SER A 654 33.86 22.97 -9.28
C SER A 654 33.19 22.02 -10.25
N ILE A 655 32.78 20.81 -9.80
CA ILE A 655 32.09 19.83 -10.67
C ILE A 655 30.69 20.26 -11.10
N PHE A 656 30.06 21.16 -10.34
CA PHE A 656 28.74 21.71 -10.66
C PHE A 656 28.76 22.75 -11.80
N SER A 657 29.94 23.21 -12.22
CA SER A 657 30.10 24.17 -13.32
C SER A 657 31.14 23.76 -14.35
N SER A 658 31.93 22.69 -14.12
CA SER A 658 33.03 22.26 -15.00
C SER A 658 33.32 20.76 -14.82
N THR A 659 34.04 20.18 -15.78
CA THR A 659 34.55 18.79 -15.72
C THR A 659 36.02 18.73 -15.39
N LYS A 660 36.71 19.88 -15.33
CA LYS A 660 38.17 20.00 -15.30
C LYS A 660 38.81 19.22 -14.14
N ILE A 661 38.23 19.31 -12.92
CA ILE A 661 38.78 18.64 -11.74
C ILE A 661 38.70 17.10 -11.86
N LEU A 662 37.79 16.58 -12.65
CA LEU A 662 37.65 15.15 -12.92
C LEU A 662 38.70 14.64 -13.94
N GLY A 663 39.44 15.52 -14.59
CA GLY A 663 40.45 15.20 -15.59
C GLY A 663 39.87 14.78 -16.94
N VAL A 664 38.66 15.16 -17.25
CA VAL A 664 37.95 14.87 -18.51
C VAL A 664 37.47 16.16 -19.18
N THR A 665 37.34 16.11 -20.50
CA THR A 665 36.75 17.23 -21.25
C THR A 665 35.25 17.05 -21.47
N PRO A 666 34.52 18.16 -21.72
CA PRO A 666 33.09 18.08 -22.07
C PRO A 666 32.80 17.20 -23.28
N GLU A 667 33.68 17.16 -24.26
CA GLU A 667 33.54 16.37 -25.47
C GLU A 667 33.69 14.86 -25.20
N GLN A 668 34.54 14.47 -24.25
CA GLN A 668 34.76 13.07 -23.88
C GLN A 668 33.53 12.46 -23.23
N ILE A 669 32.84 13.21 -22.38
CA ILE A 669 31.72 12.71 -21.58
C ILE A 669 30.36 13.24 -22.02
N HIS A 670 30.33 14.08 -23.06
CA HIS A 670 29.11 14.74 -23.55
C HIS A 670 28.35 15.55 -22.48
N SER A 671 29.09 16.19 -21.58
CA SER A 671 28.53 17.07 -20.53
C SER A 671 29.51 18.18 -20.17
N GLU A 672 29.03 19.42 -20.04
CA GLU A 672 29.81 20.55 -19.57
C GLU A 672 30.06 20.56 -18.07
N VAL A 673 29.32 19.73 -17.31
CA VAL A 673 29.44 19.61 -15.86
C VAL A 673 29.73 18.18 -15.44
N GLY A 674 30.40 18.00 -14.27
CA GLY A 674 30.85 16.71 -13.76
C GLY A 674 29.90 16.03 -12.78
N THR A 675 28.56 16.18 -12.92
CA THR A 675 27.59 15.74 -11.91
C THR A 675 26.88 14.44 -12.21
N PHE A 676 27.34 13.67 -13.19
CA PHE A 676 26.79 12.33 -13.43
C PHE A 676 26.78 11.49 -12.15
N GLY A 677 25.65 10.86 -11.86
CA GLY A 677 25.47 9.98 -10.71
C GLY A 677 25.39 10.70 -9.35
N ILE A 678 25.53 12.03 -9.32
CA ILE A 678 25.34 12.80 -8.09
C ILE A 678 23.84 12.98 -7.83
N PRO A 679 23.33 12.59 -6.64
CA PRO A 679 21.94 12.80 -6.28
C PRO A 679 21.51 14.25 -6.51
N GLU A 680 20.30 14.47 -6.98
CA GLU A 680 19.71 15.79 -7.27
C GLU A 680 20.28 16.53 -8.48
N PHE A 681 21.54 16.33 -8.86
CA PHE A 681 22.25 17.13 -9.88
C PHE A 681 22.68 16.31 -11.11
N GLY A 682 22.39 15.02 -11.16
CA GLY A 682 22.86 14.13 -12.23
C GLY A 682 21.93 14.02 -13.43
N THR A 683 20.67 14.44 -13.33
CA THR A 683 19.68 14.34 -14.42
C THR A 683 19.99 15.32 -15.54
N LYS A 684 19.61 15.00 -16.78
CA LYS A 684 19.79 15.89 -17.95
C LYS A 684 19.19 17.27 -17.72
N PHE A 685 18.01 17.33 -17.09
CA PHE A 685 17.32 18.57 -16.77
C PHE A 685 18.14 19.46 -15.82
N VAL A 686 18.61 18.91 -14.71
CA VAL A 686 19.37 19.68 -13.71
C VAL A 686 20.78 20.03 -14.24
N ARG A 687 21.40 19.16 -15.01
CA ARG A 687 22.68 19.50 -15.68
C ARG A 687 22.52 20.68 -16.62
N GLY A 688 21.40 20.80 -17.35
CA GLY A 688 21.07 21.98 -18.14
C GLY A 688 20.96 23.25 -17.28
N MET A 689 20.31 23.16 -16.11
CA MET A 689 20.25 24.29 -15.15
C MET A 689 21.65 24.69 -14.67
N LEU A 690 22.52 23.74 -14.38
CA LEU A 690 23.88 23.98 -13.92
C LEU A 690 24.71 24.70 -15.02
N VAL A 691 24.54 24.32 -16.28
CA VAL A 691 25.18 24.99 -17.42
C VAL A 691 24.71 26.45 -17.55
N ASP A 692 23.40 26.68 -17.41
CA ASP A 692 22.80 28.02 -17.50
C ASP A 692 23.23 28.93 -16.34
N THR A 693 23.32 28.41 -15.13
CA THR A 693 23.48 29.18 -13.89
C THR A 693 24.91 29.25 -13.35
N LYS A 694 25.75 28.24 -13.66
CA LYS A 694 27.16 28.12 -13.22
C LYS A 694 27.39 28.43 -11.74
N PRO A 695 26.79 27.64 -10.84
CA PRO A 695 26.84 27.91 -9.40
C PRO A 695 28.23 27.80 -8.83
N THR A 696 28.55 28.66 -7.87
CA THR A 696 29.84 28.72 -7.18
C THR A 696 29.74 28.66 -5.66
N THR A 697 28.53 28.70 -5.14
CA THR A 697 28.27 28.73 -3.69
C THR A 697 27.32 27.60 -3.30
N PHE A 698 27.36 27.17 -2.04
CA PHE A 698 26.48 26.15 -1.49
C PHE A 698 25.02 26.61 -1.50
N ASN A 699 24.77 27.87 -1.23
CA ASN A 699 23.41 28.44 -1.30
C ASN A 699 22.81 28.38 -2.69
N GLU A 700 23.62 28.61 -3.73
CA GLU A 700 23.16 28.47 -5.12
C GLU A 700 22.77 27.04 -5.46
N LEU A 701 23.47 26.04 -4.94
CA LEU A 701 23.08 24.62 -5.07
C LEU A 701 21.74 24.33 -4.40
N ILE A 702 21.49 24.90 -3.23
CA ILE A 702 20.18 24.78 -2.55
C ILE A 702 19.08 25.42 -3.41
N SER A 703 19.31 26.59 -3.97
CA SER A 703 18.39 27.28 -4.87
C SER A 703 18.07 26.45 -6.11
N ILE A 704 19.06 25.86 -6.76
CA ILE A 704 18.89 24.98 -7.93
C ILE A 704 18.08 23.74 -7.55
N SER A 705 18.38 23.11 -6.41
CA SER A 705 17.60 21.96 -5.90
C SER A 705 16.14 22.35 -5.69
N GLY A 706 15.85 23.49 -5.09
CA GLY A 706 14.49 24.00 -4.92
C GLY A 706 13.76 24.26 -6.23
N LEU A 707 14.42 24.91 -7.18
CA LEU A 707 13.90 25.22 -8.52
C LEU A 707 13.61 23.95 -9.33
N SER A 708 14.44 22.93 -9.20
CA SER A 708 14.33 21.68 -9.96
C SER A 708 13.25 20.74 -9.45
N HIS A 709 12.96 20.74 -8.15
CA HIS A 709 11.98 19.85 -7.52
C HIS A 709 10.55 20.35 -7.63
N GLY A 710 10.37 21.66 -7.75
CA GLY A 710 9.03 22.26 -7.88
C GLY A 710 8.41 22.01 -9.26
N THR A 711 7.09 22.07 -9.32
CA THR A 711 6.36 22.01 -10.59
C THR A 711 6.05 23.42 -11.06
N ASP A 712 6.45 23.76 -12.31
CA ASP A 712 6.31 25.07 -12.94
C ASP A 712 7.00 26.20 -12.13
N VAL A 713 8.11 25.89 -11.51
CA VAL A 713 8.95 26.83 -10.76
C VAL A 713 10.11 27.34 -11.63
N TRP A 714 10.78 26.46 -12.38
CA TRP A 714 11.91 26.85 -13.27
C TRP A 714 11.47 27.07 -14.70
N LEU A 715 11.01 26.05 -15.43
CA LEU A 715 10.60 26.15 -16.82
C LEU A 715 9.39 27.09 -16.96
N ASN A 716 9.47 27.99 -17.98
CA ASN A 716 8.46 29.00 -18.27
C ASN A 716 8.18 29.98 -17.10
N ASN A 717 9.05 30.02 -16.11
CA ASN A 717 8.94 30.86 -14.92
C ASN A 717 10.33 31.44 -14.52
N GLY A 718 11.00 30.87 -13.52
CA GLY A 718 12.28 31.36 -13.02
C GLY A 718 13.35 31.44 -14.10
N GLN A 719 13.39 30.48 -15.02
CA GLN A 719 14.33 30.48 -16.14
C GLN A 719 14.19 31.72 -17.03
N GLU A 720 12.97 32.09 -17.38
CA GLU A 720 12.69 33.30 -18.20
C GLU A 720 13.15 34.58 -17.49
N LEU A 721 12.87 34.68 -16.19
CA LEU A 721 13.23 35.85 -15.38
C LEU A 721 14.74 36.01 -15.25
N VAL A 722 15.49 34.91 -15.05
CA VAL A 722 16.95 34.90 -14.97
C VAL A 722 17.56 35.22 -16.35
N ASN A 723 17.09 34.57 -17.41
CA ASN A 723 17.61 34.78 -18.77
C ASN A 723 17.36 36.20 -19.28
N GLN A 724 16.26 36.84 -18.88
CA GLN A 724 15.95 38.24 -19.22
C GLN A 724 16.69 39.25 -18.34
N GLY A 725 17.42 38.78 -17.32
CA GLY A 725 18.14 39.65 -16.38
C GLY A 725 17.22 40.42 -15.42
N ILE A 726 15.97 40.00 -15.27
CA ILE A 726 15.02 40.63 -14.34
C ILE A 726 15.41 40.31 -12.89
N VAL A 727 15.89 39.11 -12.67
CA VAL A 727 16.36 38.63 -11.36
C VAL A 727 17.65 37.81 -11.52
N THR A 728 18.46 37.77 -10.47
CA THR A 728 19.55 36.79 -10.30
C THR A 728 19.01 35.43 -9.83
N LEU A 729 19.82 34.38 -9.93
CA LEU A 729 19.45 33.05 -9.42
C LEU A 729 19.07 33.09 -7.94
N SER A 730 19.78 33.90 -7.14
CA SER A 730 19.52 34.03 -5.72
C SER A 730 18.29 34.87 -5.34
N GLU A 731 17.73 35.60 -6.31
CA GLU A 731 16.51 36.40 -6.17
C GLU A 731 15.27 35.70 -6.73
N ALA A 732 15.45 34.67 -7.55
CA ALA A 732 14.35 33.85 -8.06
C ALA A 732 13.65 33.11 -6.94
N ILE A 733 12.34 32.82 -7.10
CA ILE A 733 11.58 32.04 -6.15
C ILE A 733 11.98 30.56 -6.27
N GLY A 734 12.90 30.10 -5.43
CA GLY A 734 13.41 28.72 -5.42
C GLY A 734 12.66 27.79 -4.49
N CYS A 735 12.32 28.27 -3.31
CA CYS A 735 11.65 27.51 -2.25
C CYS A 735 10.43 28.28 -1.75
N ARG A 736 9.51 27.56 -1.08
CA ARG A 736 8.33 28.21 -0.47
C ARG A 736 8.71 29.25 0.59
N ASP A 737 9.79 29.00 1.34
CA ASP A 737 10.32 29.91 2.36
C ASP A 737 10.66 31.28 1.76
N ASP A 738 11.16 31.32 0.54
CA ASP A 738 11.51 32.56 -0.14
C ASP A 738 10.30 33.49 -0.32
N ILE A 739 9.13 32.93 -0.57
CA ILE A 739 7.88 33.69 -0.71
C ILE A 739 7.53 34.39 0.60
N MET A 740 7.50 33.65 1.69
CA MET A 740 7.14 34.20 2.99
C MET A 740 8.12 35.28 3.44
N LEU A 741 9.42 35.00 3.35
CA LEU A 741 10.46 35.94 3.78
C LEU A 741 10.49 37.21 2.90
N TYR A 742 10.31 37.06 1.59
CA TYR A 742 10.25 38.20 0.69
C TYR A 742 9.04 39.11 1.00
N LEU A 743 7.87 38.53 1.20
CA LEU A 743 6.67 39.30 1.51
C LEU A 743 6.81 40.03 2.85
N ILE A 744 7.36 39.35 3.89
CA ILE A 744 7.62 39.97 5.21
C ILE A 744 8.63 41.13 5.06
N LYS A 745 9.70 40.94 4.30
CA LYS A 745 10.70 41.99 4.04
C LYS A 745 10.11 43.20 3.33
N LYS A 746 9.07 43.01 2.51
CA LYS A 746 8.30 44.06 1.86
C LYS A 746 7.26 44.72 2.74
N GLY A 747 7.10 44.26 3.98
CA GLY A 747 6.21 44.85 4.99
C GLY A 747 4.88 44.16 5.18
N LEU A 748 4.61 43.03 4.49
CA LEU A 748 3.40 42.26 4.78
C LEU A 748 3.47 41.68 6.20
N PRO A 749 2.34 41.68 6.92
CA PRO A 749 2.30 40.99 8.22
C PRO A 749 2.64 39.50 8.09
N PRO A 750 3.32 38.90 9.08
CA PRO A 750 3.82 37.52 8.99
C PRO A 750 2.74 36.46 8.68
N LYS A 751 1.58 36.52 9.37
CA LYS A 751 0.49 35.53 9.15
C LYS A 751 -0.12 35.58 7.76
N PRO A 752 -0.47 36.75 7.18
CA PRO A 752 -0.86 36.85 5.77
C PRO A 752 0.23 36.36 4.79
N ALA A 753 1.50 36.70 5.02
CA ALA A 753 2.61 36.22 4.21
C ALA A 753 2.71 34.69 4.20
N PHE A 754 2.57 34.08 5.37
CA PHE A 754 2.51 32.62 5.52
C PHE A 754 1.32 32.01 4.76
N LYS A 755 0.12 32.59 4.86
CA LYS A 755 -1.06 32.12 4.12
C LYS A 755 -0.89 32.18 2.61
N ILE A 756 -0.29 33.24 2.09
CA ILE A 756 0.02 33.39 0.66
C ILE A 756 1.02 32.30 0.25
N MET A 757 2.10 32.10 1.01
CA MET A 757 3.08 31.06 0.76
C MET A 757 2.42 29.67 0.72
N GLU A 758 1.60 29.32 1.70
CA GLU A 758 0.87 28.04 1.75
C GLU A 758 -0.12 27.85 0.60
N PHE A 759 -0.72 28.95 0.12
CA PHE A 759 -1.61 28.94 -1.04
C PHE A 759 -0.86 28.68 -2.35
N VAL A 760 0.25 29.38 -2.55
CA VAL A 760 1.10 29.24 -3.75
C VAL A 760 1.74 27.87 -3.82
N ARG A 761 2.35 27.39 -2.71
CA ARG A 761 3.06 26.09 -2.74
C ARG A 761 2.18 24.89 -3.08
N LYS A 762 0.87 24.97 -2.85
CA LYS A 762 -0.13 23.92 -3.16
C LYS A 762 -0.71 24.07 -4.58
N GLY A 763 -0.23 25.04 -5.35
CA GLY A 763 -0.72 25.33 -6.70
C GLY A 763 -2.15 25.86 -6.74
N LYS A 764 -2.63 26.43 -5.63
CA LYS A 764 -4.01 26.95 -5.53
C LYS A 764 -4.17 28.26 -6.30
N ALA A 765 -3.09 28.99 -6.57
CA ALA A 765 -3.15 30.25 -7.34
C ALA A 765 -3.75 30.05 -8.75
N SER A 766 -3.52 28.91 -9.37
CA SER A 766 -4.11 28.56 -10.68
C SER A 766 -5.46 27.84 -10.57
N LYS A 767 -5.73 27.17 -9.44
CA LYS A 767 -6.94 26.34 -9.24
C LYS A 767 -8.13 27.08 -8.62
N ASP A 768 -7.87 28.14 -7.84
CA ASP A 768 -8.87 28.96 -7.15
C ASP A 768 -8.62 30.47 -7.49
N PRO A 769 -9.01 30.92 -8.69
CA PRO A 769 -8.75 32.27 -9.13
C PRO A 769 -9.42 33.36 -8.30
N GLU A 770 -10.56 33.10 -7.68
CA GLU A 770 -11.28 34.08 -6.87
C GLU A 770 -10.49 34.40 -5.58
N LYS A 771 -10.04 33.37 -4.90
CA LYS A 771 -9.22 33.55 -3.69
C LYS A 771 -7.82 34.06 -4.02
N TRP A 772 -7.29 33.74 -5.20
CA TRP A 772 -6.03 34.30 -5.66
C TRP A 772 -6.10 35.82 -5.85
N LYS A 773 -7.19 36.35 -6.38
CA LYS A 773 -7.40 37.82 -6.52
C LYS A 773 -7.27 38.57 -5.18
N GLU A 774 -7.75 37.99 -4.09
CA GLU A 774 -7.59 38.59 -2.75
C GLU A 774 -6.11 38.68 -2.35
N HIS A 775 -5.35 37.62 -2.61
CA HIS A 775 -3.92 37.58 -2.35
C HIS A 775 -3.12 38.54 -3.26
N GLU A 776 -3.46 38.62 -4.54
CA GLU A 776 -2.89 39.61 -5.49
C GLU A 776 -3.13 41.04 -5.03
N ALA A 777 -4.37 41.38 -4.63
CA ALA A 777 -4.72 42.71 -4.16
C ALA A 777 -3.87 43.08 -2.93
N MET A 778 -3.72 42.19 -1.98
CA MET A 778 -2.87 42.37 -0.79
C MET A 778 -1.40 42.57 -1.18
N MET A 779 -0.87 41.74 -2.10
CA MET A 779 0.50 41.86 -2.54
C MET A 779 0.76 43.22 -3.24
N ARG A 780 -0.18 43.70 -4.08
CA ARG A 780 -0.08 45.03 -4.75
C ARG A 780 -0.15 46.18 -3.76
N GLU A 781 -0.95 46.09 -2.70
CA GLU A 781 -1.02 47.07 -1.62
C GLU A 781 0.35 47.32 -0.96
N TYR A 782 1.17 46.27 -0.85
CA TYR A 782 2.54 46.33 -0.33
C TYR A 782 3.62 46.48 -1.40
N ASN A 783 3.24 46.95 -2.62
CA ASN A 783 4.16 47.22 -3.74
C ASN A 783 5.00 46.02 -4.15
N ILE A 784 4.43 44.81 -4.12
CA ILE A 784 5.08 43.63 -4.69
C ILE A 784 5.09 43.75 -6.20
N PRO A 785 6.24 43.51 -6.88
CA PRO A 785 6.35 43.65 -8.33
C PRO A 785 5.45 42.65 -9.08
N GLU A 786 4.92 43.06 -10.22
CA GLU A 786 4.02 42.20 -11.03
C GLU A 786 4.72 40.91 -11.52
N TRP A 787 6.02 40.96 -11.80
CA TRP A 787 6.77 39.77 -12.18
C TRP A 787 6.76 38.72 -11.03
N TYR A 788 6.82 39.18 -9.77
CA TYR A 788 6.78 38.31 -8.59
C TYR A 788 5.41 37.67 -8.44
N ILE A 789 4.35 38.46 -8.54
CA ILE A 789 2.96 37.97 -8.48
C ILE A 789 2.72 36.98 -9.62
N GLY A 790 3.13 37.29 -10.83
CA GLY A 790 3.02 36.41 -12.00
C GLY A 790 3.81 35.11 -11.85
N SER A 791 5.00 35.18 -11.25
CA SER A 791 5.81 33.98 -10.94
C SER A 791 5.08 33.09 -9.92
N CYS A 792 4.54 33.66 -8.85
CA CYS A 792 3.75 32.91 -7.85
C CYS A 792 2.52 32.22 -8.47
N GLN A 793 1.84 32.88 -9.40
CA GLN A 793 0.63 32.34 -10.05
C GLN A 793 0.92 31.10 -10.93
N LYS A 794 2.10 31.03 -11.54
CA LYS A 794 2.53 29.92 -12.40
C LYS A 794 2.84 28.64 -11.59
N ILE A 795 3.24 28.77 -10.32
CA ILE A 795 3.71 27.68 -9.48
C ILE A 795 2.59 26.71 -9.16
N LYS A 796 2.82 25.41 -9.38
CA LYS A 796 1.88 24.34 -9.04
C LYS A 796 2.28 23.56 -7.79
N TYR A 797 3.55 23.44 -7.51
CA TYR A 797 4.05 22.81 -6.29
C TYR A 797 5.47 23.30 -5.94
N MET A 798 5.73 23.52 -4.65
CA MET A 798 7.05 23.91 -4.14
C MET A 798 7.45 23.14 -2.89
N PHE A 799 8.75 22.87 -2.81
CA PHE A 799 9.37 22.27 -1.62
C PHE A 799 9.89 23.32 -0.64
N PRO A 800 10.06 22.94 0.66
CA PRO A 800 10.70 23.81 1.65
C PRO A 800 12.22 23.90 1.43
N LYS A 801 12.85 25.03 1.83
CA LYS A 801 14.30 25.20 1.82
C LYS A 801 15.03 24.12 2.63
N ALA A 802 14.44 23.70 3.77
CA ALA A 802 14.98 22.66 4.62
C ALA A 802 15.14 21.31 3.89
N HIS A 803 14.18 20.95 3.04
CA HIS A 803 14.26 19.78 2.18
C HIS A 803 15.46 19.85 1.22
N ALA A 804 15.57 20.95 0.48
CA ALA A 804 16.68 21.18 -0.45
C ALA A 804 18.03 21.17 0.29
N ALA A 805 18.12 21.82 1.44
CA ALA A 805 19.34 21.85 2.26
C ALA A 805 19.82 20.46 2.69
N ALA A 806 18.91 19.60 3.16
CA ALA A 806 19.23 18.24 3.57
C ALA A 806 19.75 17.38 2.41
N TYR A 807 19.09 17.45 1.26
CA TYR A 807 19.48 16.67 0.07
C TYR A 807 20.77 17.19 -0.56
N VAL A 808 20.98 18.50 -0.63
CA VAL A 808 22.23 19.10 -1.14
C VAL A 808 23.41 18.73 -0.25
N THR A 809 23.23 18.68 1.06
CA THR A 809 24.29 18.26 1.98
C THR A 809 24.76 16.83 1.66
N ASN A 810 23.86 15.89 1.49
CA ASN A 810 24.20 14.51 1.13
C ASN A 810 24.78 14.41 -0.27
N ALA A 811 24.22 15.13 -1.23
CA ALA A 811 24.73 15.18 -2.59
C ALA A 811 26.16 15.70 -2.66
N PHE A 812 26.47 16.77 -1.91
CA PHE A 812 27.82 17.33 -1.84
C PHE A 812 28.82 16.38 -1.21
N ARG A 813 28.43 15.65 -0.16
CA ARG A 813 29.26 14.58 0.43
C ARG A 813 29.61 13.50 -0.59
N ILE A 814 28.61 13.00 -1.30
CA ILE A 814 28.82 11.99 -2.35
C ILE A 814 29.71 12.56 -3.47
N ALA A 815 29.49 13.81 -3.87
CA ALA A 815 30.32 14.52 -4.85
C ALA A 815 31.80 14.64 -4.41
N TRP A 816 32.03 14.88 -3.13
CA TRP A 816 33.39 14.92 -2.56
C TRP A 816 34.12 13.58 -2.77
N PHE A 817 33.45 12.44 -2.53
CA PHE A 817 34.04 11.12 -2.82
C PHE A 817 34.27 10.90 -4.31
N LYS A 818 33.39 11.40 -5.18
CA LYS A 818 33.58 11.33 -6.62
C LYS A 818 34.85 12.04 -7.07
N VAL A 819 35.17 13.20 -6.47
CA VAL A 819 36.36 14.00 -6.78
C VAL A 819 37.59 13.35 -6.13
N HIS A 820 37.58 13.08 -4.85
CA HIS A 820 38.75 12.70 -4.06
C HIS A 820 38.99 11.21 -3.90
N LYS A 821 37.95 10.37 -4.09
CA LYS A 821 38.00 8.91 -3.98
C LYS A 821 37.18 8.24 -5.09
N PRO A 822 37.54 8.48 -6.36
CA PRO A 822 36.70 8.09 -7.50
C PRO A 822 36.42 6.58 -7.59
N ALA A 823 37.42 5.72 -7.33
CA ALA A 823 37.20 4.27 -7.36
C ALA A 823 36.11 3.82 -6.37
N ALA A 824 36.14 4.34 -5.13
CA ALA A 824 35.15 4.06 -4.13
C ALA A 824 33.75 4.58 -4.54
N TYR A 825 33.70 5.78 -5.12
CA TYR A 825 32.45 6.37 -5.61
C TYR A 825 31.79 5.51 -6.69
N TYR A 826 32.52 5.11 -7.73
CA TYR A 826 31.99 4.27 -8.79
C TYR A 826 31.58 2.88 -8.29
N THR A 827 32.36 2.28 -7.40
CA THR A 827 32.06 0.99 -6.78
C THR A 827 30.73 1.07 -6.00
N ALA A 828 30.52 2.11 -5.22
CA ALA A 828 29.27 2.31 -4.47
C ALA A 828 28.08 2.57 -5.40
N PHE A 829 28.27 3.41 -6.43
CA PHE A 829 27.20 3.73 -7.38
C PHE A 829 26.71 2.49 -8.13
N TYR A 830 27.62 1.70 -8.71
CA TYR A 830 27.23 0.50 -9.47
C TYR A 830 26.66 -0.60 -8.58
N THR A 831 27.01 -0.63 -7.31
CA THR A 831 26.41 -1.57 -6.36
C THR A 831 24.98 -1.18 -5.98
N ILE A 832 24.68 0.11 -5.80
CA ILE A 832 23.45 0.57 -5.13
C ILE A 832 22.44 1.18 -6.11
N ARG A 833 22.91 1.86 -7.16
CA ARG A 833 22.05 2.70 -8.02
C ARG A 833 22.03 2.30 -9.49
N ALA A 834 22.60 1.16 -9.86
CA ALA A 834 22.72 0.72 -11.23
C ALA A 834 21.88 -0.53 -11.53
N ASP A 835 20.56 -0.44 -11.33
CA ASP A 835 19.62 -1.57 -11.52
C ASP A 835 19.65 -2.16 -12.94
N GLU A 836 19.87 -1.31 -13.97
CA GLU A 836 19.96 -1.73 -15.37
C GLU A 836 21.42 -1.91 -15.83
N PHE A 837 22.32 -2.30 -14.92
CA PHE A 837 23.71 -2.60 -15.27
C PHE A 837 23.81 -3.85 -16.14
N ASP A 838 24.47 -3.72 -17.29
CA ASP A 838 24.71 -4.83 -18.23
C ASP A 838 26.20 -5.05 -18.41
N SER A 839 26.70 -6.17 -17.89
CA SER A 839 28.13 -6.48 -17.92
C SER A 839 28.68 -6.69 -19.34
N ASP A 840 27.87 -7.23 -20.27
CA ASP A 840 28.29 -7.48 -21.64
C ASP A 840 28.48 -6.19 -22.45
N ILE A 841 27.78 -5.13 -22.06
CA ILE A 841 27.88 -3.81 -22.66
C ILE A 841 28.95 -2.96 -21.95
N MET A 842 28.96 -3.01 -20.60
CA MET A 842 29.66 -2.02 -19.78
C MET A 842 31.09 -2.46 -19.40
N CYS A 843 31.34 -3.79 -19.26
CA CYS A 843 32.64 -4.25 -18.74
C CYS A 843 33.73 -4.52 -19.80
N TYR A 844 33.43 -4.42 -21.09
CA TYR A 844 34.34 -4.82 -22.16
C TYR A 844 34.83 -3.62 -23.00
N GLY A 845 35.02 -2.50 -22.37
CA GLY A 845 35.66 -1.34 -22.96
C GLY A 845 34.72 -0.22 -23.41
N VAL A 846 35.31 0.97 -23.56
CA VAL A 846 34.60 2.22 -23.83
C VAL A 846 33.84 2.22 -25.15
N GLU A 847 34.35 1.53 -26.17
CA GLU A 847 33.72 1.48 -27.49
C GLU A 847 32.36 0.82 -27.50
N LYS A 848 32.18 -0.27 -26.74
CA LYS A 848 30.86 -0.89 -26.58
C LYS A 848 29.86 0.05 -25.93
N VAL A 849 30.30 0.79 -24.92
CA VAL A 849 29.48 1.80 -24.24
C VAL A 849 29.04 2.89 -25.21
N LYS A 850 29.98 3.47 -25.98
CA LYS A 850 29.71 4.50 -26.99
C LYS A 850 28.71 4.01 -28.06
N ASN A 851 28.88 2.76 -28.52
CA ASN A 851 28.01 2.17 -29.54
C ASN A 851 26.57 1.98 -29.00
N LYS A 852 26.43 1.49 -27.77
CA LYS A 852 25.10 1.34 -27.15
C LYS A 852 24.42 2.68 -26.91
N MET A 853 25.16 3.68 -26.47
CA MET A 853 24.63 5.05 -26.34
C MET A 853 24.09 5.58 -27.66
N LYS A 854 24.86 5.42 -28.76
CA LYS A 854 24.42 5.83 -30.12
C LYS A 854 23.17 5.08 -30.58
N GLU A 855 23.10 3.76 -30.29
CA GLU A 855 21.91 2.95 -30.59
C GLU A 855 20.66 3.49 -29.91
N ILE A 856 20.75 3.83 -28.62
CA ILE A 856 19.63 4.38 -27.84
C ILE A 856 19.27 5.80 -28.34
N ASP A 857 20.25 6.63 -28.64
CA ASP A 857 20.03 8.00 -29.19
C ASP A 857 19.27 7.95 -30.53
N LEU A 858 19.58 6.97 -31.40
CA LEU A 858 18.86 6.78 -32.66
C LEU A 858 17.40 6.39 -32.48
N GLN A 859 17.05 5.70 -31.40
CA GLN A 859 15.66 5.37 -31.08
C GLN A 859 14.85 6.58 -30.59
N GLY A 860 15.53 7.59 -30.03
CA GLY A 860 14.90 8.82 -29.55
C GLY A 860 13.74 8.58 -28.56
N ASN A 861 12.58 9.14 -28.83
CA ASN A 861 11.41 8.99 -27.98
C ASN A 861 10.83 7.58 -27.95
N SER A 862 11.14 6.74 -28.95
CA SER A 862 10.68 5.34 -29.00
C SER A 862 11.51 4.38 -28.16
N ALA A 863 12.63 4.82 -27.60
CA ALA A 863 13.44 4.01 -26.69
C ALA A 863 12.64 3.54 -25.49
N SER A 864 12.82 2.26 -25.11
CA SER A 864 12.15 1.66 -23.96
C SER A 864 12.54 2.36 -22.65
N THR A 865 11.71 2.22 -21.62
CA THR A 865 12.05 2.73 -20.27
C THR A 865 13.35 2.10 -19.76
N LYS A 866 13.56 0.83 -20.03
CA LYS A 866 14.80 0.11 -19.69
C LYS A 866 16.02 0.74 -20.37
N ASP A 867 15.94 1.01 -21.67
CA ASP A 867 17.06 1.66 -22.41
C ASP A 867 17.34 3.06 -21.91
N LYS A 868 16.30 3.83 -21.57
CA LYS A 868 16.47 5.18 -20.99
C LYS A 868 17.14 5.13 -19.61
N ASN A 869 16.78 4.16 -18.77
CA ASN A 869 17.42 3.96 -17.47
C ASN A 869 18.88 3.49 -17.66
N MET A 870 19.13 2.58 -18.58
CA MET A 870 20.47 2.10 -18.91
C MET A 870 21.34 3.26 -19.42
N TYR A 871 20.81 4.19 -20.22
CA TYR A 871 21.56 5.32 -20.77
C TYR A 871 22.18 6.19 -19.67
N ALA A 872 21.44 6.44 -18.58
CA ALA A 872 21.96 7.19 -17.44
C ALA A 872 23.16 6.50 -16.78
N ILE A 873 23.14 5.15 -16.72
CA ILE A 873 24.28 4.36 -16.22
C ILE A 873 25.44 4.40 -17.20
N LEU A 874 25.17 4.30 -18.50
CA LEU A 874 26.18 4.36 -19.56
C LEU A 874 26.92 5.70 -19.57
N GLU A 875 26.26 6.81 -19.31
CA GLU A 875 26.91 8.15 -19.17
C GLU A 875 27.96 8.12 -18.06
N LEU A 876 27.66 7.50 -16.92
CA LEU A 876 28.60 7.40 -15.80
C LEU A 876 29.74 6.40 -16.09
N VAL A 877 29.44 5.30 -16.76
CA VAL A 877 30.43 4.31 -17.18
C VAL A 877 31.41 4.94 -18.17
N LEU A 878 30.92 5.74 -19.12
CA LEU A 878 31.75 6.50 -20.06
C LEU A 878 32.69 7.42 -19.30
N GLU A 879 32.18 8.23 -18.36
CA GLU A 879 33.00 9.12 -17.54
C GLU A 879 34.06 8.33 -16.76
N MET A 880 33.73 7.21 -16.18
CA MET A 880 34.68 6.36 -15.46
C MET A 880 35.84 5.89 -16.35
N TYR A 881 35.54 5.38 -17.55
CA TYR A 881 36.58 4.97 -18.52
C TYR A 881 37.46 6.12 -18.95
N GLU A 882 36.87 7.27 -19.24
CA GLU A 882 37.64 8.46 -19.65
C GLU A 882 38.50 9.02 -18.50
N ARG A 883 38.17 8.73 -17.24
CA ARG A 883 39.00 8.98 -16.05
C ARG A 883 40.08 7.93 -15.82
N GLY A 884 40.21 6.91 -16.69
CA GLY A 884 41.22 5.86 -16.59
C GLY A 884 40.87 4.72 -15.61
N ILE A 885 39.64 4.67 -15.12
CA ILE A 885 39.16 3.59 -14.24
C ILE A 885 38.40 2.58 -15.10
N THR A 886 38.64 1.29 -14.89
CA THR A 886 38.07 0.21 -15.70
C THR A 886 37.41 -0.86 -14.84
N PHE A 887 36.53 -1.64 -15.44
CA PHE A 887 36.06 -2.87 -14.84
C PHE A 887 37.03 -4.02 -15.07
N LEU A 888 37.16 -4.87 -14.08
CA LEU A 888 37.84 -6.17 -14.22
C LEU A 888 36.84 -7.23 -14.66
N PRO A 889 37.29 -8.27 -15.39
CA PRO A 889 36.45 -9.41 -15.72
C PRO A 889 35.89 -10.09 -14.47
N ILE A 890 34.65 -10.61 -14.57
CA ILE A 890 34.05 -11.40 -13.50
C ILE A 890 34.88 -12.65 -13.24
N ASP A 891 35.28 -12.84 -12.01
CA ASP A 891 36.08 -14.00 -11.54
C ASP A 891 35.29 -14.72 -10.43
N LEU A 892 35.07 -16.03 -10.62
CA LEU A 892 34.30 -16.85 -9.68
C LEU A 892 34.87 -16.90 -8.25
N TYR A 893 36.19 -16.68 -8.10
CA TYR A 893 36.88 -16.74 -6.82
C TYR A 893 37.14 -15.37 -6.19
N LYS A 894 37.12 -14.30 -6.98
CA LYS A 894 37.44 -12.95 -6.53
C LYS A 894 36.22 -12.05 -6.45
N SER A 895 35.29 -12.18 -7.41
CA SER A 895 34.09 -11.29 -7.48
C SER A 895 33.12 -11.56 -6.34
N HIS A 896 32.55 -10.54 -5.77
CA HIS A 896 31.47 -10.67 -4.80
C HIS A 896 30.15 -10.98 -5.51
N ALA A 897 29.28 -11.79 -4.90
CA ALA A 897 28.02 -12.24 -5.53
C ALA A 897 27.02 -11.12 -5.83
N THR A 898 27.01 -10.04 -5.05
CA THR A 898 25.96 -8.99 -5.09
C THR A 898 26.49 -7.57 -5.06
N LYS A 899 27.79 -7.37 -4.95
CA LYS A 899 28.40 -6.03 -4.81
C LYS A 899 29.61 -5.90 -5.74
N PHE A 900 29.84 -4.69 -6.23
CA PHE A 900 31.14 -4.34 -6.81
C PHE A 900 32.18 -4.23 -5.69
N ILE A 901 33.40 -4.60 -5.97
CA ILE A 901 34.54 -4.48 -5.05
C ILE A 901 35.68 -3.79 -5.76
N MET A 902 36.50 -3.08 -5.00
CA MET A 902 37.75 -2.51 -5.50
C MET A 902 38.87 -3.55 -5.40
N GLU A 903 39.68 -3.70 -6.43
CA GLU A 903 40.95 -4.42 -6.28
C GLU A 903 41.92 -3.50 -5.51
N SER A 904 42.48 -3.98 -4.41
CA SER A 904 43.52 -3.25 -3.67
C SER A 904 44.80 -3.34 -4.49
N ASP A 905 45.44 -2.19 -4.71
CA ASP A 905 46.77 -2.09 -5.31
C ASP A 905 47.85 -2.92 -4.56
#